data_3915d34c14405de01148527fd90fb2aa
#
_entry.id   3915d34c14405de01148527fd90fb2aa
#
_cell.length_a   1.000
_cell.length_b   1.000
_cell.length_c   1.000
_cell.angle_alpha   90.00
_cell.angle_beta   90.00
_cell.angle_gamma   90.00
#
_symmetry.space_group_name_H-M   'P 1'
#
loop_
_entity.id
_entity.type
_entity.pdbx_description
1 polymer ?
#
loop_
_entity_poly.entity_id
_entity_poly.type
_entity_poly.pdbx_seq_one_letter_code
_entity_poly.pdbx_strand_id
1 'polypeptide(L)'
;MDESFLALRNALKARYDLDRLIGRGGMANVYLATDLRHGRPVAVKVLRASFGDAGDTDRFALEIETAARLQHPNILPVYDSGEANGALFFVMPYVEGDTLRRRLERERVLTWPVATTILREVGDALSFAHSRNVIHRDIKPENILFFAGHAVVADFGIAKVMQAAGNRLTLEGHGVGTPEYMSPEQAFAEVNIDARTDVYAFSCIAYEMLSGVPPWSDQSPLAILLRKNHEDPPVLRLQDDSIPTHVPAVLRRGLARDPANRYPDIASLMAELDVVTPGFTSAVVRASPVATAAIPDMPSIAVLPFTNLSGDAADEYLSDGISEELIHGLAHAGGIRVVARTSSFRYKNRATDVREIGTELKVDTVLEGSVRRQGNRLRITARLIDTSNGFEKWSERYEREFTDVFAVQDDIARSIVASLEGTLRPNLHTVIAASTNDMHAYELFLEGRFLWNQRTTPALRRSVSLLHRAVERDPSFSAAHAALAEACVTVAVYGIEAPEPFLRQARAAAERSLELRPGYTDALVARASVSMLLDWAKNAAEADFTLAVQAPQATATAFQSFAMNLLVPQHRFDEARSALLRAKELDPLSPVVATSIGVTFLAEGNFKSAHEIFQKVLERDPQFGMAHYFLGRVLDGKRKYALALDSLALSIPLLGDSVEPVAFRAVVLANAGQLQEARETLAELDARAQTRYVSQVLRAEIVAALGESNDAILRLQIATEERAADLMWIGSRPAFQSLQKDARFRHIAARVGVPAGKGN
;
A
#
# COMPACT_ATOMS: atom_id res chain seq x y z
N MET A 1 -34.97 -8.82 -31.58
CA MET A 1 -33.51 -8.97 -31.45
C MET A 1 -32.92 -8.68 -32.83
N ASP A 2 -31.96 -7.80 -32.87
CA ASP A 2 -31.36 -7.28 -34.12
C ASP A 2 -30.60 -8.43 -34.82
N GLU A 3 -30.77 -8.64 -36.13
CA GLU A 3 -30.07 -9.70 -36.88
C GLU A 3 -28.55 -9.62 -36.73
N SER A 4 -28.03 -8.40 -36.62
CA SER A 4 -26.61 -8.17 -36.38
C SER A 4 -26.12 -8.68 -35.02
N PHE A 5 -26.95 -8.63 -33.99
CA PHE A 5 -26.62 -9.20 -32.66
C PHE A 5 -26.57 -10.74 -32.70
N LEU A 6 -27.50 -11.39 -33.40
CA LEU A 6 -27.52 -12.84 -33.51
C LEU A 6 -26.31 -13.36 -34.32
N ALA A 7 -25.92 -12.65 -35.36
CA ALA A 7 -24.74 -12.99 -36.18
C ALA A 7 -23.43 -12.84 -35.33
N LEU A 8 -23.30 -11.77 -34.57
CA LEU A 8 -22.16 -11.54 -33.68
C LEU A 8 -22.10 -12.59 -32.56
N ARG A 9 -23.23 -12.87 -31.91
CA ARG A 9 -23.35 -13.90 -30.86
C ARG A 9 -22.89 -15.27 -31.37
N ASN A 10 -23.30 -15.63 -32.57
CA ASN A 10 -22.90 -16.91 -33.17
C ASN A 10 -21.39 -16.94 -33.49
N ALA A 11 -20.83 -15.85 -33.99
CA ALA A 11 -19.40 -15.77 -34.32
C ALA A 11 -18.50 -15.88 -33.07
N LEU A 12 -18.94 -15.32 -31.93
CA LEU A 12 -18.19 -15.32 -30.69
C LEU A 12 -18.49 -16.51 -29.75
N LYS A 13 -19.51 -17.33 -30.05
CA LYS A 13 -20.06 -18.39 -29.20
C LYS A 13 -19.04 -19.43 -28.72
N ALA A 14 -17.97 -19.65 -29.47
CA ALA A 14 -16.91 -20.58 -29.07
C ALA A 14 -16.11 -20.11 -27.84
N ARG A 15 -16.09 -18.82 -27.55
CA ARG A 15 -15.26 -18.22 -26.51
C ARG A 15 -16.02 -17.29 -25.56
N TYR A 16 -17.01 -16.57 -26.08
CA TYR A 16 -17.81 -15.60 -25.32
C TYR A 16 -19.31 -15.85 -25.55
N ASP A 17 -20.05 -16.07 -24.47
CA ASP A 17 -21.52 -16.11 -24.54
C ASP A 17 -22.08 -14.71 -24.26
N LEU A 18 -22.54 -14.02 -25.32
CA LEU A 18 -23.12 -12.69 -25.23
C LEU A 18 -24.52 -12.75 -24.61
N ASP A 19 -24.72 -12.00 -23.52
CA ASP A 19 -25.99 -11.92 -22.81
C ASP A 19 -26.87 -10.77 -23.32
N ARG A 20 -26.44 -9.51 -23.11
CA ARG A 20 -27.26 -8.32 -23.42
C ARG A 20 -26.39 -7.10 -23.72
N LEU A 21 -26.98 -6.14 -24.42
CA LEU A 21 -26.40 -4.83 -24.64
C LEU A 21 -26.41 -4.04 -23.33
N ILE A 22 -25.24 -3.51 -22.91
CA ILE A 22 -25.08 -2.71 -21.69
C ILE A 22 -24.69 -1.26 -21.98
N GLY A 23 -24.22 -0.96 -23.20
CA GLY A 23 -23.91 0.41 -23.62
C GLY A 23 -24.07 0.57 -25.14
N ARG A 24 -24.68 1.69 -25.56
CA ARG A 24 -24.84 2.05 -26.97
C ARG A 24 -24.25 3.44 -27.21
N GLY A 25 -23.07 3.47 -27.85
CA GLY A 25 -22.42 4.71 -28.26
C GLY A 25 -22.53 4.98 -29.75
N GLY A 26 -22.18 6.18 -30.19
CA GLY A 26 -22.16 6.54 -31.61
C GLY A 26 -21.27 5.62 -32.46
N MET A 27 -20.19 5.14 -31.89
CA MET A 27 -19.09 4.44 -32.58
C MET A 27 -18.98 2.94 -32.24
N ALA A 28 -19.54 2.51 -31.11
CA ALA A 28 -19.46 1.13 -30.65
C ALA A 28 -20.67 0.73 -29.82
N ASN A 29 -20.96 -0.57 -29.80
CA ASN A 29 -21.89 -1.20 -28.87
C ASN A 29 -21.09 -2.01 -27.84
N VAL A 30 -21.51 -1.97 -26.58
CA VAL A 30 -20.89 -2.75 -25.49
C VAL A 30 -21.89 -3.81 -25.01
N TYR A 31 -21.47 -5.05 -25.03
CA TYR A 31 -22.27 -6.20 -24.59
C TYR A 31 -21.72 -6.81 -23.33
N LEU A 32 -22.57 -7.19 -22.39
CA LEU A 32 -22.22 -8.10 -21.32
C LEU A 32 -22.09 -9.50 -21.91
N ALA A 33 -21.03 -10.22 -21.54
CA ALA A 33 -20.80 -11.58 -21.97
C ALA A 33 -20.14 -12.39 -20.85
N THR A 34 -20.18 -13.72 -20.98
CA THR A 34 -19.41 -14.63 -20.14
C THR A 34 -18.24 -15.19 -20.94
N ASP A 35 -17.02 -15.00 -20.45
CA ASP A 35 -15.82 -15.69 -20.95
C ASP A 35 -15.93 -17.18 -20.60
N LEU A 36 -16.22 -18.04 -21.57
CA LEU A 36 -16.48 -19.46 -21.37
C LEU A 36 -15.24 -20.26 -20.93
N ARG A 37 -14.04 -19.73 -21.21
CA ARG A 37 -12.78 -20.36 -20.81
C ARG A 37 -12.49 -20.15 -19.32
N HIS A 38 -12.83 -18.99 -18.79
CA HIS A 38 -12.50 -18.60 -17.42
C HIS A 38 -13.72 -18.48 -16.50
N GLY A 39 -14.95 -18.65 -17.02
CA GLY A 39 -16.20 -18.61 -16.25
C GLY A 39 -16.50 -17.24 -15.61
N ARG A 40 -16.03 -16.14 -16.20
CA ARG A 40 -16.13 -14.79 -15.60
C ARG A 40 -16.90 -13.83 -16.49
N PRO A 41 -17.61 -12.82 -15.91
CA PRO A 41 -18.27 -11.79 -16.67
C PRO A 41 -17.24 -10.84 -17.33
N VAL A 42 -17.48 -10.47 -18.58
CA VAL A 42 -16.67 -9.56 -19.38
C VAL A 42 -17.55 -8.59 -20.15
N ALA A 43 -16.99 -7.43 -20.50
CA ALA A 43 -17.61 -6.49 -21.43
C ALA A 43 -16.95 -6.65 -22.81
N VAL A 44 -17.76 -6.92 -23.82
CA VAL A 44 -17.32 -7.04 -25.22
C VAL A 44 -17.75 -5.77 -25.96
N LYS A 45 -16.78 -4.94 -26.32
CA LYS A 45 -17.02 -3.70 -27.07
C LYS A 45 -16.78 -3.97 -28.56
N VAL A 46 -17.82 -3.76 -29.37
CA VAL A 46 -17.86 -4.04 -30.79
C VAL A 46 -17.99 -2.74 -31.55
N LEU A 47 -17.05 -2.48 -32.45
CA LEU A 47 -17.05 -1.28 -33.30
C LEU A 47 -18.12 -1.42 -34.40
N ARG A 48 -18.84 -0.34 -34.69
CA ARG A 48 -19.82 -0.32 -35.77
C ARG A 48 -19.10 -0.29 -37.11
N ALA A 49 -19.45 -1.21 -37.98
CA ALA A 49 -18.83 -1.38 -39.28
C ALA A 49 -19.05 -0.12 -40.18
N SER A 50 -17.99 0.64 -40.33
CA SER A 50 -17.78 1.60 -41.42
C SER A 50 -16.32 1.60 -41.89
N PHE A 51 -15.61 0.51 -41.60
CA PHE A 51 -14.20 0.33 -41.98
C PHE A 51 -14.16 -0.43 -43.30
N GLY A 52 -13.81 0.30 -44.38
CA GLY A 52 -13.85 -0.24 -45.75
C GLY A 52 -12.52 -0.68 -46.33
N ASP A 53 -11.39 -0.46 -45.61
CA ASP A 53 -10.06 -0.75 -46.16
C ASP A 53 -9.24 -1.68 -45.25
N ALA A 54 -8.51 -2.62 -45.85
CA ALA A 54 -7.64 -3.60 -45.18
C ALA A 54 -6.55 -2.95 -44.29
N GLY A 55 -6.21 -1.68 -44.53
CA GLY A 55 -5.26 -0.91 -43.72
C GLY A 55 -5.78 -0.47 -42.35
N ASP A 56 -7.09 -0.45 -42.14
CA ASP A 56 -7.70 -0.02 -40.87
C ASP A 56 -7.68 -1.12 -39.81
N THR A 57 -7.76 -2.39 -40.23
CA THR A 57 -7.66 -3.56 -39.34
C THR A 57 -6.27 -3.68 -38.73
N ASP A 58 -5.21 -3.48 -39.51
CA ASP A 58 -3.81 -3.54 -39.01
C ASP A 58 -3.50 -2.42 -38.04
N ARG A 59 -4.03 -1.21 -38.29
CA ARG A 59 -3.89 -0.08 -37.37
C ARG A 59 -4.65 -0.31 -36.06
N PHE A 60 -5.86 -0.84 -36.14
CA PHE A 60 -6.63 -1.22 -34.94
C PHE A 60 -5.88 -2.25 -34.10
N ALA A 61 -5.35 -3.30 -34.71
CA ALA A 61 -4.58 -4.31 -34.02
C ALA A 61 -3.38 -3.70 -33.28
N LEU A 62 -2.64 -2.79 -33.91
CA LEU A 62 -1.49 -2.12 -33.32
C LEU A 62 -1.86 -1.20 -32.14
N GLU A 63 -2.96 -0.44 -32.25
CA GLU A 63 -3.41 0.46 -31.16
C GLU A 63 -3.96 -0.36 -29.97
N ILE A 64 -4.70 -1.44 -30.21
CA ILE A 64 -5.16 -2.35 -29.16
C ILE A 64 -3.97 -3.07 -28.50
N GLU A 65 -2.97 -3.53 -29.26
CA GLU A 65 -1.75 -4.10 -28.71
C GLU A 65 -1.04 -3.09 -27.78
N THR A 66 -1.00 -1.83 -28.20
CA THR A 66 -0.42 -0.75 -27.39
C THR A 66 -1.24 -0.50 -26.13
N ALA A 67 -2.58 -0.47 -26.22
CA ALA A 67 -3.47 -0.34 -25.06
C ALA A 67 -3.40 -1.53 -24.11
N ALA A 68 -3.27 -2.75 -24.65
CA ALA A 68 -3.14 -3.97 -23.85
C ALA A 68 -1.83 -4.04 -23.02
N ARG A 69 -0.79 -3.31 -23.43
CA ARG A 69 0.45 -3.17 -22.67
C ARG A 69 0.35 -2.19 -21.49
N LEU A 70 -0.74 -1.41 -21.39
CA LEU A 70 -0.98 -0.50 -20.27
C LEU A 70 -1.49 -1.27 -19.06
N GLN A 71 -0.60 -1.61 -18.14
CA GLN A 71 -0.94 -2.25 -16.87
C GLN A 71 -0.81 -1.24 -15.73
N HIS A 72 -1.93 -0.72 -15.26
CA HIS A 72 -2.00 0.26 -14.18
C HIS A 72 -3.28 0.04 -13.36
N PRO A 73 -3.26 0.20 -12.02
CA PRO A 73 -4.44 -0.03 -11.17
C PRO A 73 -5.65 0.84 -11.56
N ASN A 74 -5.40 2.03 -12.11
CA ASN A 74 -6.45 2.96 -12.54
C ASN A 74 -6.66 2.98 -14.06
N ILE A 75 -6.18 1.97 -14.80
CA ILE A 75 -6.46 1.75 -16.22
C ILE A 75 -7.20 0.42 -16.38
N LEU A 76 -8.32 0.43 -17.09
CA LEU A 76 -9.07 -0.78 -17.38
C LEU A 76 -8.31 -1.62 -18.42
N PRO A 77 -7.86 -2.85 -18.07
CA PRO A 77 -7.05 -3.65 -18.98
C PRO A 77 -7.89 -4.21 -20.14
N VAL A 78 -7.25 -4.40 -21.31
CA VAL A 78 -7.81 -5.16 -22.41
C VAL A 78 -7.41 -6.63 -22.23
N TYR A 79 -8.39 -7.55 -22.21
CA TYR A 79 -8.16 -8.97 -22.04
C TYR A 79 -7.92 -9.70 -23.37
N ASP A 80 -8.58 -9.22 -24.43
CA ASP A 80 -8.57 -9.86 -25.73
C ASP A 80 -9.09 -8.90 -26.81
N SER A 81 -8.75 -9.17 -28.06
CA SER A 81 -9.25 -8.44 -29.21
C SER A 81 -9.31 -9.34 -30.44
N GLY A 82 -10.11 -8.95 -31.43
CA GLY A 82 -10.20 -9.70 -32.68
C GLY A 82 -11.25 -9.15 -33.62
N GLU A 83 -11.53 -9.92 -34.63
CA GLU A 83 -12.57 -9.67 -35.62
C GLU A 83 -13.62 -10.77 -35.58
N ALA A 84 -14.89 -10.41 -35.61
CA ALA A 84 -16.01 -11.33 -35.64
C ALA A 84 -17.06 -10.84 -36.62
N ASN A 85 -17.32 -11.63 -37.66
CA ASN A 85 -18.29 -11.33 -38.72
C ASN A 85 -18.04 -9.93 -39.39
N GLY A 86 -16.78 -9.60 -39.66
CA GLY A 86 -16.37 -8.30 -40.23
C GLY A 86 -16.42 -7.13 -39.26
N ALA A 87 -16.75 -7.35 -37.99
CA ALA A 87 -16.74 -6.33 -36.96
C ALA A 87 -15.55 -6.52 -36.01
N LEU A 88 -14.80 -5.44 -35.77
CA LEU A 88 -13.70 -5.44 -34.82
C LEU A 88 -14.25 -5.35 -33.39
N PHE A 89 -13.68 -6.14 -32.48
CA PHE A 89 -14.07 -6.13 -31.07
C PHE A 89 -12.86 -6.21 -30.15
N PHE A 90 -13.06 -5.77 -28.91
CA PHE A 90 -12.15 -6.08 -27.81
C PHE A 90 -12.92 -6.38 -26.53
N VAL A 91 -12.25 -7.13 -25.64
CA VAL A 91 -12.82 -7.66 -24.41
C VAL A 91 -12.09 -7.04 -23.22
N MET A 92 -12.84 -6.60 -22.24
CA MET A 92 -12.33 -5.98 -21.03
C MET A 92 -13.12 -6.50 -19.81
N PRO A 93 -12.64 -6.29 -18.57
CA PRO A 93 -13.40 -6.59 -17.38
C PRO A 93 -14.80 -5.96 -17.42
N TYR A 94 -15.81 -6.71 -17.01
CA TYR A 94 -17.10 -6.12 -16.71
C TYR A 94 -17.01 -5.45 -15.34
N VAL A 95 -17.16 -4.14 -15.30
CA VAL A 95 -17.17 -3.35 -14.07
C VAL A 95 -18.61 -3.15 -13.64
N GLU A 96 -19.00 -3.83 -12.53
CA GLU A 96 -20.27 -3.55 -11.85
C GLU A 96 -20.10 -2.27 -11.04
N GLY A 97 -20.38 -1.13 -11.64
CA GLY A 97 -20.24 0.15 -10.96
C GLY A 97 -20.84 1.29 -11.74
N ASP A 98 -20.70 2.47 -11.15
CA ASP A 98 -21.15 3.73 -11.73
C ASP A 98 -20.05 4.36 -12.55
N THR A 99 -20.39 5.24 -13.49
CA THR A 99 -19.41 6.10 -14.17
C THR A 99 -19.36 7.45 -13.48
N LEU A 100 -18.28 8.21 -13.67
CA LEU A 100 -18.20 9.59 -13.19
C LEU A 100 -19.35 10.44 -13.76
N ARG A 101 -19.78 10.16 -15.01
CA ARG A 101 -20.95 10.82 -15.61
C ARG A 101 -22.22 10.64 -14.76
N ARG A 102 -22.59 9.40 -14.46
CA ARG A 102 -23.78 9.09 -13.65
C ARG A 102 -23.66 9.66 -12.25
N ARG A 103 -22.47 9.65 -11.69
CA ARG A 103 -22.21 10.24 -10.38
C ARG A 103 -22.42 11.75 -10.40
N LEU A 104 -21.95 12.46 -11.42
CA LEU A 104 -22.15 13.90 -11.60
C LEU A 104 -23.63 14.26 -11.87
N GLU A 105 -24.35 13.41 -12.61
CA GLU A 105 -25.80 13.57 -12.80
C GLU A 105 -26.59 13.49 -11.46
N ARG A 106 -26.16 12.63 -10.56
CA ARG A 106 -26.79 12.40 -9.24
C ARG A 106 -26.35 13.47 -8.22
N GLU A 107 -25.06 13.74 -8.09
CA GLU A 107 -24.48 14.57 -7.03
C GLU A 107 -24.26 16.02 -7.47
N ARG A 108 -24.28 16.28 -8.74
CA ARG A 108 -24.00 17.55 -9.44
C ARG A 108 -22.62 18.13 -9.15
N VAL A 109 -22.34 18.49 -7.90
CA VAL A 109 -21.07 19.06 -7.45
C VAL A 109 -20.44 18.08 -6.45
N LEU A 110 -19.15 17.82 -6.63
CA LEU A 110 -18.39 16.98 -5.70
C LEU A 110 -17.62 17.86 -4.70
N THR A 111 -17.52 17.40 -3.45
CA THR A 111 -16.68 18.08 -2.45
C THR A 111 -15.20 17.99 -2.85
N TRP A 112 -14.41 18.99 -2.44
CA TRP A 112 -12.99 19.05 -2.77
C TRP A 112 -12.20 17.76 -2.45
N PRO A 113 -12.36 17.13 -1.26
CA PRO A 113 -11.67 15.87 -0.95
C PRO A 113 -12.04 14.71 -1.89
N VAL A 114 -13.30 14.64 -2.32
CA VAL A 114 -13.77 13.60 -3.26
C VAL A 114 -13.23 13.89 -4.66
N ALA A 115 -13.32 15.13 -5.13
CA ALA A 115 -12.81 15.53 -6.45
C ALA A 115 -11.29 15.29 -6.54
N THR A 116 -10.50 15.67 -5.53
CA THR A 116 -9.05 15.45 -5.52
C THR A 116 -8.66 13.98 -5.53
N THR A 117 -9.41 13.10 -4.86
CA THR A 117 -9.16 11.65 -4.90
C THR A 117 -9.34 11.12 -6.32
N ILE A 118 -10.45 11.47 -6.98
CA ILE A 118 -10.70 11.07 -8.38
C ILE A 118 -9.65 11.64 -9.33
N LEU A 119 -9.29 12.92 -9.15
CA LEU A 119 -8.27 13.58 -9.98
C LEU A 119 -6.89 12.93 -9.84
N ARG A 120 -6.49 12.52 -8.64
CA ARG A 120 -5.23 11.79 -8.45
C ARG A 120 -5.25 10.44 -9.18
N GLU A 121 -6.29 9.64 -8.99
CA GLU A 121 -6.40 8.33 -9.62
C GLU A 121 -6.43 8.41 -11.16
N VAL A 122 -7.19 9.36 -11.72
CA VAL A 122 -7.23 9.60 -13.17
C VAL A 122 -5.93 10.24 -13.67
N GLY A 123 -5.35 11.16 -12.91
CA GLY A 123 -4.08 11.81 -13.22
C GLY A 123 -2.92 10.82 -13.25
N ASP A 124 -2.87 9.87 -12.30
CA ASP A 124 -1.88 8.80 -12.27
C ASP A 124 -2.01 7.88 -13.49
N ALA A 125 -3.24 7.50 -13.87
CA ALA A 125 -3.51 6.71 -15.07
C ALA A 125 -3.01 7.39 -16.34
N LEU A 126 -3.32 8.69 -16.53
CA LEU A 126 -2.92 9.45 -17.70
C LEU A 126 -1.41 9.69 -17.74
N SER A 127 -0.80 10.05 -16.61
CA SER A 127 0.66 10.23 -16.50
C SER A 127 1.41 8.95 -16.85
N PHE A 128 0.90 7.80 -16.41
CA PHE A 128 1.44 6.48 -16.73
C PHE A 128 1.36 6.20 -18.24
N ALA A 129 0.22 6.45 -18.87
CA ALA A 129 0.05 6.26 -20.33
C ALA A 129 0.97 7.19 -21.12
N HIS A 130 1.07 8.47 -20.73
CA HIS A 130 1.93 9.46 -21.36
C HIS A 130 3.41 9.10 -21.29
N SER A 131 3.87 8.53 -20.16
CA SER A 131 5.25 8.04 -20.02
C SER A 131 5.61 6.91 -20.99
N ARG A 132 4.60 6.25 -21.57
CA ARG A 132 4.71 5.22 -22.60
C ARG A 132 4.34 5.71 -24.01
N ASN A 133 4.27 7.03 -24.19
CA ASN A 133 3.87 7.69 -25.45
C ASN A 133 2.45 7.32 -25.89
N VAL A 134 1.57 6.97 -24.96
CA VAL A 134 0.15 6.70 -25.23
C VAL A 134 -0.67 7.88 -24.74
N ILE A 135 -1.37 8.56 -25.65
CA ILE A 135 -2.26 9.68 -25.38
C ILE A 135 -3.69 9.17 -25.46
N HIS A 136 -4.52 9.50 -24.48
CA HIS A 136 -5.91 8.99 -24.39
C HIS A 136 -6.82 9.59 -25.48
N ARG A 137 -6.78 10.89 -25.68
CA ARG A 137 -7.48 11.69 -26.70
C ARG A 137 -9.02 11.75 -26.59
N ASP A 138 -9.63 10.99 -25.69
CA ASP A 138 -11.09 11.01 -25.44
C ASP A 138 -11.39 10.85 -23.96
N ILE A 139 -10.61 11.53 -23.09
CA ILE A 139 -10.88 11.48 -21.65
C ILE A 139 -12.11 12.34 -21.32
N LYS A 140 -13.10 11.70 -20.67
CA LYS A 140 -14.38 12.31 -20.29
C LYS A 140 -15.03 11.51 -19.17
N PRO A 141 -16.03 12.04 -18.47
CA PRO A 141 -16.65 11.37 -17.32
C PRO A 141 -17.26 10.01 -17.64
N GLU A 142 -17.69 9.74 -18.87
CA GLU A 142 -18.20 8.45 -19.32
C GLU A 142 -17.13 7.36 -19.35
N ASN A 143 -15.86 7.73 -19.57
CA ASN A 143 -14.70 6.83 -19.66
C ASN A 143 -13.99 6.67 -18.31
N ILE A 144 -14.51 7.24 -17.25
CA ILE A 144 -14.04 7.06 -15.88
C ILE A 144 -15.07 6.21 -15.13
N LEU A 145 -14.70 4.95 -14.84
CA LEU A 145 -15.52 3.96 -14.15
C LEU A 145 -15.11 3.90 -12.68
N PHE A 146 -16.02 3.49 -11.80
CA PHE A 146 -15.69 3.21 -10.41
C PHE A 146 -15.66 1.70 -10.18
N PHE A 147 -14.47 1.17 -9.93
CA PHE A 147 -14.26 -0.23 -9.59
C PHE A 147 -13.75 -0.35 -8.15
N ALA A 148 -14.48 -1.07 -7.32
CA ALA A 148 -14.17 -1.22 -5.89
C ALA A 148 -13.95 0.14 -5.15
N GLY A 149 -14.63 1.20 -5.60
CA GLY A 149 -14.53 2.54 -5.00
C GLY A 149 -13.44 3.43 -5.58
N HIS A 150 -12.62 2.92 -6.51
CA HIS A 150 -11.53 3.65 -7.17
C HIS A 150 -11.91 4.05 -8.60
N ALA A 151 -11.45 5.22 -9.03
CA ALA A 151 -11.61 5.66 -10.42
C ALA A 151 -10.65 4.89 -11.33
N VAL A 152 -11.20 4.34 -12.41
CA VAL A 152 -10.45 3.57 -13.41
C VAL A 152 -10.78 4.14 -14.79
N VAL A 153 -9.75 4.48 -15.57
CA VAL A 153 -9.88 5.04 -16.90
C VAL A 153 -10.01 3.91 -17.92
N ALA A 154 -11.04 3.97 -18.73
CA ALA A 154 -11.32 3.02 -19.82
C ALA A 154 -11.07 3.65 -21.18
N ASP A 155 -10.98 2.83 -22.22
CA ASP A 155 -10.94 3.24 -23.63
C ASP A 155 -9.68 3.97 -24.11
N PHE A 156 -8.50 3.64 -23.59
CA PHE A 156 -7.22 4.16 -24.05
C PHE A 156 -6.94 3.82 -25.53
N GLY A 157 -6.47 4.81 -26.30
CA GLY A 157 -5.91 4.65 -27.65
C GLY A 157 -6.90 4.44 -28.79
N ILE A 158 -8.18 4.16 -28.53
CA ILE A 158 -9.18 3.81 -29.55
C ILE A 158 -9.56 5.02 -30.44
N ALA A 159 -9.45 6.23 -29.88
CA ALA A 159 -9.80 7.47 -30.62
C ALA A 159 -8.91 7.74 -31.83
N LYS A 160 -7.63 7.31 -31.82
CA LYS A 160 -6.68 7.53 -32.93
C LYS A 160 -7.01 6.68 -34.16
N VAL A 161 -7.45 5.43 -33.95
CA VAL A 161 -7.92 4.55 -35.05
C VAL A 161 -9.09 5.17 -35.76
N MET A 162 -9.98 5.83 -35.02
CA MET A 162 -11.22 6.40 -35.57
C MET A 162 -10.98 7.73 -36.30
N GLN A 163 -10.00 8.52 -35.88
CA GLN A 163 -9.60 9.73 -36.62
C GLN A 163 -8.91 9.40 -37.94
N ALA A 164 -8.13 8.31 -37.99
CA ALA A 164 -7.44 7.87 -39.20
C ALA A 164 -8.39 7.26 -40.25
N ALA A 165 -9.54 6.73 -39.84
CA ALA A 165 -10.56 6.12 -40.71
C ALA A 165 -11.43 7.12 -41.47
N GLY A 166 -11.04 8.42 -41.50
CA GLY A 166 -11.58 9.36 -42.50
C GLY A 166 -12.87 10.09 -42.14
N ASN A 167 -13.26 10.15 -40.86
CA ASN A 167 -14.35 11.01 -40.44
C ASN A 167 -13.89 12.51 -40.42
N ARG A 168 -13.79 13.10 -41.57
CA ARG A 168 -13.89 14.57 -41.73
C ARG A 168 -15.20 15.01 -41.07
N LEU A 169 -15.16 16.13 -40.33
CA LEU A 169 -16.34 16.85 -39.85
C LEU A 169 -17.39 16.91 -40.99
N THR A 170 -18.37 16.01 -40.98
CA THR A 170 -19.51 16.17 -41.86
C THR A 170 -20.43 17.20 -41.24
N LEU A 171 -20.75 18.23 -41.98
CA LEU A 171 -21.66 19.33 -41.66
C LEU A 171 -23.10 18.89 -41.27
N GLU A 172 -23.34 17.58 -41.19
CA GLU A 172 -24.67 16.98 -40.96
C GLU A 172 -24.88 16.43 -39.53
N GLY A 173 -24.11 16.88 -38.53
CA GLY A 173 -24.51 16.74 -37.11
C GLY A 173 -24.49 15.34 -36.48
N HIS A 174 -24.00 14.31 -37.15
CA HIS A 174 -23.97 12.95 -36.62
C HIS A 174 -22.55 12.39 -36.62
N GLY A 175 -21.89 12.35 -35.46
CA GLY A 175 -20.73 11.46 -35.30
C GLY A 175 -19.42 12.01 -34.74
N VAL A 176 -19.38 13.16 -34.13
CA VAL A 176 -18.14 13.62 -33.44
C VAL A 176 -18.33 13.63 -31.96
N GLY A 177 -17.42 12.98 -31.24
CA GLY A 177 -17.29 12.85 -29.76
C GLY A 177 -17.98 13.92 -28.91
N THR A 178 -17.78 13.87 -27.62
CA THR A 178 -18.38 14.81 -26.67
C THR A 178 -17.62 16.15 -26.74
N PRO A 179 -18.11 17.18 -27.44
CA PRO A 179 -17.34 18.40 -27.77
C PRO A 179 -16.95 19.21 -26.53
N GLU A 180 -17.61 18.99 -25.40
CA GLU A 180 -17.38 19.65 -24.12
C GLU A 180 -15.95 19.40 -23.56
N TYR A 181 -15.36 18.23 -23.80
CA TYR A 181 -14.04 17.83 -23.29
C TYR A 181 -12.95 17.87 -24.36
N MET A 182 -13.31 17.96 -25.62
CA MET A 182 -12.38 18.03 -26.77
C MET A 182 -11.50 19.26 -26.67
N SER A 183 -10.19 19.11 -26.85
CA SER A 183 -9.28 20.24 -26.87
C SER A 183 -9.43 21.08 -28.20
N PRO A 184 -9.05 22.38 -28.22
CA PRO A 184 -9.12 23.20 -29.41
C PRO A 184 -8.36 22.59 -30.60
N GLU A 185 -7.14 22.09 -30.40
CA GLU A 185 -6.34 21.46 -31.46
C GLU A 185 -6.97 20.18 -32.01
N GLN A 186 -7.68 19.41 -31.18
CA GLN A 186 -8.48 18.27 -31.68
C GLN A 186 -9.66 18.70 -32.50
N ALA A 187 -10.36 19.75 -32.06
CA ALA A 187 -11.52 20.30 -32.76
C ALA A 187 -11.19 20.78 -34.19
N PHE A 188 -9.97 21.29 -34.40
CA PHE A 188 -9.50 21.80 -35.70
C PHE A 188 -8.62 20.80 -36.46
N ALA A 189 -8.54 19.54 -35.99
CA ALA A 189 -7.79 18.46 -36.65
C ALA A 189 -6.31 18.82 -36.91
N GLU A 190 -5.65 19.49 -35.96
CA GLU A 190 -4.22 19.82 -36.07
C GLU A 190 -3.37 18.53 -36.16
N VAL A 191 -2.28 18.60 -36.93
CA VAL A 191 -1.45 17.43 -37.26
C VAL A 191 -0.65 16.92 -36.04
N ASN A 192 -0.28 17.84 -35.13
CA ASN A 192 0.58 17.53 -33.98
C ASN A 192 -0.21 17.61 -32.66
N ILE A 193 -0.87 16.53 -32.29
CA ILE A 193 -1.57 16.39 -31.01
C ILE A 193 -0.66 15.64 -30.05
N ASP A 194 -0.26 16.28 -28.94
CA ASP A 194 0.56 15.70 -27.87
C ASP A 194 -0.24 15.47 -26.57
N ALA A 195 0.45 15.07 -25.49
CA ALA A 195 -0.15 14.78 -24.20
C ALA A 195 -0.92 15.95 -23.56
N ARG A 196 -0.69 17.18 -23.99
CA ARG A 196 -1.37 18.38 -23.48
C ARG A 196 -2.85 18.45 -23.88
N THR A 197 -3.26 17.63 -24.83
CA THR A 197 -4.70 17.45 -25.15
C THR A 197 -5.46 16.79 -24.01
N ASP A 198 -4.82 15.78 -23.36
CA ASP A 198 -5.40 15.14 -22.18
C ASP A 198 -5.34 16.07 -20.95
N VAL A 199 -4.33 16.95 -20.84
CA VAL A 199 -4.28 18.00 -19.80
C VAL A 199 -5.50 18.92 -19.90
N TYR A 200 -5.89 19.31 -21.12
CA TYR A 200 -7.09 20.12 -21.35
C TYR A 200 -8.37 19.39 -20.94
N ALA A 201 -8.57 18.16 -21.42
CA ALA A 201 -9.74 17.36 -21.12
C ALA A 201 -9.85 17.03 -19.61
N PHE A 202 -8.74 16.72 -18.97
CA PHE A 202 -8.63 16.53 -17.53
C PHE A 202 -9.04 17.78 -16.75
N SER A 203 -8.60 18.95 -17.20
CA SER A 203 -9.01 20.25 -16.61
C SER A 203 -10.50 20.53 -16.79
N CYS A 204 -11.11 20.10 -17.90
CA CYS A 204 -12.56 20.19 -18.11
C CYS A 204 -13.32 19.31 -17.08
N ILE A 205 -12.85 18.10 -16.85
CA ILE A 205 -13.45 17.16 -15.85
C ILE A 205 -13.32 17.76 -14.44
N ALA A 206 -12.14 18.27 -14.09
CA ALA A 206 -11.92 18.88 -12.78
C ALA A 206 -12.84 20.10 -12.56
N TYR A 207 -12.99 20.93 -13.59
CA TYR A 207 -13.89 22.07 -13.55
C TYR A 207 -15.34 21.62 -13.33
N GLU A 208 -15.82 20.62 -14.08
CA GLU A 208 -17.18 20.12 -13.95
C GLU A 208 -17.46 19.49 -12.59
N MET A 209 -16.54 18.71 -12.03
CA MET A 209 -16.69 18.13 -10.70
C MET A 209 -16.91 19.19 -9.62
N LEU A 210 -16.29 20.36 -9.76
CA LEU A 210 -16.32 21.45 -8.79
C LEU A 210 -17.42 22.49 -9.03
N SER A 211 -17.92 22.62 -10.29
CA SER A 211 -18.95 23.61 -10.67
C SER A 211 -20.32 22.99 -10.96
N GLY A 212 -20.35 21.67 -11.23
CA GLY A 212 -21.56 20.94 -11.63
C GLY A 212 -21.91 21.04 -13.12
N VAL A 213 -21.10 21.79 -13.89
CA VAL A 213 -21.27 21.96 -15.36
C VAL A 213 -19.90 22.00 -16.03
N PRO A 214 -19.76 21.50 -17.27
CA PRO A 214 -18.49 21.61 -17.99
C PRO A 214 -18.17 23.09 -18.29
N PRO A 215 -16.88 23.47 -18.46
CA PRO A 215 -16.47 24.86 -18.67
C PRO A 215 -17.07 25.43 -19.93
N TRP A 216 -17.33 24.59 -20.90
CA TRP A 216 -17.96 24.97 -22.17
C TRP A 216 -19.23 24.18 -22.37
N SER A 217 -20.36 24.81 -22.29
CA SER A 217 -21.67 24.22 -22.52
C SER A 217 -22.50 25.14 -23.41
N ASP A 218 -23.18 24.56 -24.40
CA ASP A 218 -24.11 25.25 -25.28
C ASP A 218 -25.09 24.26 -25.90
N GLN A 219 -26.14 24.76 -26.54
CA GLN A 219 -27.17 23.93 -27.20
C GLN A 219 -26.65 23.30 -28.52
N SER A 220 -25.60 23.84 -29.10
CA SER A 220 -25.02 23.38 -30.36
C SER A 220 -23.54 22.94 -30.19
N PRO A 221 -23.19 21.70 -30.59
CA PRO A 221 -21.80 21.24 -30.63
C PRO A 221 -20.85 22.21 -31.34
N LEU A 222 -21.28 22.80 -32.44
CA LEU A 222 -20.49 23.76 -33.23
C LEU A 222 -20.26 25.06 -32.44
N ALA A 223 -21.26 25.55 -31.71
CA ALA A 223 -21.13 26.72 -30.85
C ALA A 223 -20.08 26.50 -29.74
N ILE A 224 -20.06 25.33 -29.11
CA ILE A 224 -19.05 24.95 -28.12
C ILE A 224 -17.63 25.03 -28.70
N LEU A 225 -17.42 24.45 -29.89
CA LEU A 225 -16.11 24.44 -30.56
C LEU A 225 -15.67 25.87 -30.97
N LEU A 226 -16.58 26.68 -31.44
CA LEU A 226 -16.29 28.09 -31.80
C LEU A 226 -15.92 28.91 -30.55
N ARG A 227 -16.66 28.77 -29.47
CA ARG A 227 -16.37 29.45 -28.18
C ARG A 227 -15.02 29.08 -27.62
N LYS A 228 -14.66 27.81 -27.61
CA LYS A 228 -13.34 27.34 -27.19
C LYS A 228 -12.18 27.98 -27.93
N ASN A 229 -12.42 28.34 -29.20
CA ASN A 229 -11.42 28.97 -30.08
C ASN A 229 -11.36 30.50 -29.98
N HIS A 230 -12.44 31.15 -29.57
CA HIS A 230 -12.55 32.60 -29.58
C HIS A 230 -12.67 33.25 -28.20
N GLU A 231 -13.07 32.53 -27.21
CA GLU A 231 -13.26 33.03 -25.85
C GLU A 231 -12.16 32.53 -24.89
N ASP A 232 -11.85 33.34 -23.88
CA ASP A 232 -10.99 32.92 -22.77
C ASP A 232 -11.66 31.82 -21.93
N PRO A 233 -10.90 30.89 -21.32
CA PRO A 233 -11.47 29.88 -20.43
C PRO A 233 -12.29 30.50 -19.30
N PRO A 234 -13.50 29.99 -19.01
CA PRO A 234 -14.34 30.52 -17.95
C PRO A 234 -13.67 30.34 -16.61
N VAL A 235 -13.80 31.34 -15.76
CA VAL A 235 -13.23 31.28 -14.37
C VAL A 235 -14.15 30.44 -13.50
N LEU A 236 -13.59 29.41 -12.85
CA LEU A 236 -14.31 28.61 -11.87
C LEU A 236 -14.72 29.52 -10.69
N ARG A 237 -16.03 29.61 -10.43
CA ARG A 237 -16.58 30.28 -9.25
C ARG A 237 -16.67 29.28 -8.11
N LEU A 238 -15.91 29.52 -7.05
CA LEU A 238 -15.94 28.67 -5.88
C LEU A 238 -17.30 28.82 -5.16
N GLN A 239 -17.96 27.71 -4.94
CA GLN A 239 -19.21 27.64 -4.16
C GLN A 239 -18.98 27.03 -2.77
N ASP A 240 -17.76 26.52 -2.51
CA ASP A 240 -17.37 25.85 -1.29
C ASP A 240 -16.03 26.40 -0.80
N ASP A 241 -16.01 26.93 0.41
CA ASP A 241 -14.82 27.50 1.06
C ASP A 241 -13.70 26.45 1.34
N SER A 242 -14.02 25.17 1.21
CA SER A 242 -13.03 24.09 1.33
C SER A 242 -12.11 23.96 0.11
N ILE A 243 -12.49 24.57 -1.04
CA ILE A 243 -11.69 24.56 -2.26
C ILE A 243 -10.58 25.63 -2.14
N PRO A 244 -9.29 25.24 -2.27
CA PRO A 244 -8.18 26.20 -2.17
C PRO A 244 -8.29 27.33 -3.23
N THR A 245 -8.00 28.55 -2.83
CA THR A 245 -8.18 29.77 -3.65
C THR A 245 -7.33 29.80 -4.92
N HIS A 246 -6.28 28.98 -5.02
CA HIS A 246 -5.44 28.88 -6.22
C HIS A 246 -6.03 27.96 -7.31
N VAL A 247 -6.95 27.06 -6.97
CA VAL A 247 -7.54 26.05 -7.89
C VAL A 247 -8.14 26.68 -9.16
N PRO A 248 -8.91 27.78 -9.10
CA PRO A 248 -9.42 28.42 -10.30
C PRO A 248 -8.32 28.88 -11.27
N ALA A 249 -7.19 29.36 -10.76
CA ALA A 249 -6.06 29.81 -11.59
C ALA A 249 -5.36 28.60 -12.26
N VAL A 250 -5.19 27.49 -11.52
CA VAL A 250 -4.61 26.25 -12.04
C VAL A 250 -5.48 25.68 -13.17
N LEU A 251 -6.79 25.56 -12.96
CA LEU A 251 -7.70 25.05 -13.99
C LEU A 251 -7.76 25.97 -15.20
N ARG A 252 -7.76 27.31 -15.00
CA ARG A 252 -7.72 28.26 -16.10
C ARG A 252 -6.48 28.08 -16.98
N ARG A 253 -5.31 27.81 -16.39
CA ARG A 253 -4.07 27.50 -17.14
C ARG A 253 -4.19 26.17 -17.88
N GLY A 254 -4.73 25.12 -17.26
CA GLY A 254 -4.96 23.82 -17.92
C GLY A 254 -5.92 23.91 -19.10
N LEU A 255 -6.89 24.83 -19.06
CA LEU A 255 -7.87 25.14 -20.11
C LEU A 255 -7.37 26.15 -21.13
N ALA A 256 -6.09 26.57 -21.10
CA ALA A 256 -5.57 27.53 -22.07
C ALA A 256 -5.75 27.01 -23.51
N ARG A 257 -6.12 27.95 -24.44
CA ARG A 257 -6.35 27.62 -25.85
C ARG A 257 -5.10 27.06 -26.51
N ASP A 258 -3.98 27.78 -26.37
CA ASP A 258 -2.68 27.37 -26.92
C ASP A 258 -2.08 26.28 -26.00
N PRO A 259 -1.75 25.07 -26.53
CA PRO A 259 -1.09 24.00 -25.74
C PRO A 259 0.22 24.45 -25.08
N ALA A 260 0.95 25.42 -25.68
CA ALA A 260 2.20 25.94 -25.12
C ALA A 260 2.00 26.66 -23.75
N ASN A 261 0.82 27.24 -23.54
CA ASN A 261 0.47 27.95 -22.32
C ASN A 261 -0.10 27.04 -21.22
N ARG A 262 -0.39 25.77 -21.52
CA ARG A 262 -0.85 24.75 -20.55
C ARG A 262 0.31 24.20 -19.71
N TYR A 263 -0.01 23.28 -18.84
CA TYR A 263 0.98 22.45 -18.19
C TYR A 263 1.62 21.48 -19.19
N PRO A 264 2.93 21.21 -19.11
CA PRO A 264 3.60 20.29 -20.03
C PRO A 264 3.05 18.85 -19.92
N ASP A 265 2.57 18.47 -18.75
CA ASP A 265 2.04 17.15 -18.41
C ASP A 265 1.03 17.22 -17.27
N ILE A 266 0.32 16.11 -17.03
CA ILE A 266 -0.67 15.96 -15.96
C ILE A 266 -0.01 16.07 -14.58
N ALA A 267 1.20 15.53 -14.40
CA ALA A 267 1.90 15.57 -13.11
C ALA A 267 2.20 17.01 -12.66
N SER A 268 2.60 17.87 -13.60
CA SER A 268 2.83 19.31 -13.34
C SER A 268 1.54 20.04 -12.95
N LEU A 269 0.42 19.71 -13.58
CA LEU A 269 -0.90 20.26 -13.24
C LEU A 269 -1.31 19.80 -11.83
N MET A 270 -1.19 18.51 -11.54
CA MET A 270 -1.54 17.95 -10.23
C MET A 270 -0.68 18.53 -9.10
N ALA A 271 0.61 18.75 -9.35
CA ALA A 271 1.50 19.35 -8.36
C ALA A 271 1.05 20.78 -7.97
N GLU A 272 0.50 21.56 -8.92
CA GLU A 272 -0.03 22.88 -8.60
C GLU A 272 -1.44 22.83 -8.00
N LEU A 273 -2.25 21.81 -8.28
CA LEU A 273 -3.54 21.61 -7.60
C LEU A 273 -3.35 21.27 -6.09
N ASP A 274 -2.28 20.58 -5.72
CA ASP A 274 -1.99 20.14 -4.35
C ASP A 274 -1.28 21.22 -3.49
N VAL A 275 -0.97 22.40 -4.04
CA VAL A 275 -0.32 23.49 -3.27
C VAL A 275 -1.28 24.06 -2.23
N VAL A 276 -1.02 23.75 -0.96
CA VAL A 276 -1.71 24.35 0.20
C VAL A 276 -1.23 25.79 0.37
N THR A 277 -2.17 26.76 0.49
CA THR A 277 -1.89 28.18 0.68
C THR A 277 -0.95 28.44 1.88
N PRO A 278 0.08 29.32 1.76
CA PRO A 278 0.98 29.60 2.86
C PRO A 278 0.34 30.55 3.86
N GLY A 279 -0.02 30.02 5.00
CA GLY A 279 -0.57 30.76 6.13
C GLY A 279 -0.16 30.20 7.47
N PHE A 280 1.02 29.58 7.57
CA PHE A 280 1.79 29.41 8.81
C PHE A 280 3.23 29.08 8.43
N THR A 281 4.12 30.05 8.69
CA THR A 281 5.56 29.87 8.58
C THR A 281 6.05 28.86 9.61
N SER A 282 6.21 27.62 9.19
CA SER A 282 7.21 26.71 9.72
C SER A 282 7.95 26.16 8.51
N ALA A 283 9.26 26.37 8.48
CA ALA A 283 10.13 25.82 7.46
C ALA A 283 10.09 24.28 7.55
N VAL A 284 9.01 23.69 7.02
CA VAL A 284 8.96 22.28 6.72
C VAL A 284 9.74 22.12 5.42
N VAL A 285 10.91 21.54 5.53
CA VAL A 285 11.57 20.92 4.39
C VAL A 285 10.49 20.07 3.69
N ARG A 286 10.14 20.46 2.46
CA ARG A 286 9.21 19.72 1.63
C ARG A 286 9.77 18.30 1.49
N ALA A 287 9.20 17.36 2.24
CA ALA A 287 9.20 15.98 1.80
C ALA A 287 8.36 15.99 0.52
N SER A 288 9.00 15.86 -0.63
CA SER A 288 8.32 15.49 -1.86
C SER A 288 7.42 14.29 -1.53
N PRO A 289 6.16 14.25 -2.01
CA PRO A 289 5.39 13.03 -1.89
C PRO A 289 6.31 11.92 -2.39
N VAL A 290 6.39 10.84 -1.61
CA VAL A 290 7.07 9.63 -2.06
C VAL A 290 6.48 9.34 -3.43
N ALA A 291 7.23 9.72 -4.46
CA ALA A 291 6.88 9.34 -5.80
C ALA A 291 6.69 7.83 -5.71
N THR A 292 5.48 7.37 -5.95
CA THR A 292 5.27 6.03 -6.44
C THR A 292 6.01 6.00 -7.76
N ALA A 293 7.35 5.87 -7.67
CA ALA A 293 8.12 5.47 -8.81
C ALA A 293 7.41 4.20 -9.27
N ALA A 294 6.82 4.25 -10.46
CA ALA A 294 6.52 3.04 -11.19
C ALA A 294 7.78 2.19 -11.01
N ILE A 295 7.64 1.04 -10.35
CA ILE A 295 8.74 0.10 -10.25
C ILE A 295 9.12 -0.14 -11.70
N PRO A 296 10.33 0.22 -12.17
CA PRO A 296 10.78 -0.23 -13.47
C PRO A 296 10.54 -1.74 -13.51
N ASP A 297 10.54 -2.35 -14.69
CA ASP A 297 10.53 -3.82 -14.86
C ASP A 297 11.78 -4.39 -14.16
N MET A 298 11.77 -4.33 -12.83
CA MET A 298 12.84 -4.79 -11.97
C MET A 298 12.60 -6.28 -11.76
N PRO A 299 13.60 -7.11 -12.04
CA PRO A 299 13.52 -8.52 -11.71
C PRO A 299 13.12 -8.68 -10.25
N SER A 300 12.28 -9.67 -9.99
CA SER A 300 11.72 -9.89 -8.67
C SER A 300 12.05 -11.29 -8.17
N ILE A 301 12.37 -11.38 -6.88
CA ILE A 301 12.79 -12.62 -6.25
C ILE A 301 12.13 -12.84 -4.89
N ALA A 302 11.76 -14.09 -4.62
CA ALA A 302 11.46 -14.57 -3.28
C ALA A 302 12.52 -15.57 -2.83
N VAL A 303 13.15 -15.33 -1.69
CA VAL A 303 14.07 -16.28 -1.05
C VAL A 303 13.25 -17.12 -0.07
N LEU A 304 13.06 -18.38 -0.37
CA LEU A 304 12.38 -19.31 0.53
C LEU A 304 13.28 -19.71 1.71
N PRO A 305 12.71 -20.07 2.85
CA PRO A 305 13.49 -20.58 3.98
C PRO A 305 14.26 -21.85 3.56
N PHE A 306 15.56 -21.83 3.77
CA PHE A 306 16.42 -22.97 3.45
C PHE A 306 16.12 -24.13 4.38
N THR A 307 16.08 -25.34 3.83
CA THR A 307 15.80 -26.55 4.61
C THR A 307 17.00 -26.92 5.47
N ASN A 308 16.78 -27.11 6.76
CA ASN A 308 17.81 -27.63 7.65
C ASN A 308 18.00 -29.15 7.41
N LEU A 309 19.17 -29.54 6.92
CA LEU A 309 19.59 -30.93 6.71
C LEU A 309 20.68 -31.39 7.72
N SER A 310 20.92 -30.63 8.78
CA SER A 310 21.97 -30.94 9.79
C SER A 310 21.61 -32.15 10.66
N GLY A 311 20.30 -32.47 10.78
CA GLY A 311 19.82 -33.52 11.66
C GLY A 311 19.61 -33.06 13.10
N ASP A 312 20.00 -31.84 13.45
CA ASP A 312 19.75 -31.19 14.75
C ASP A 312 18.78 -30.03 14.57
N ALA A 313 17.66 -30.05 15.29
CA ALA A 313 16.69 -28.95 15.31
C ALA A 313 17.29 -27.65 15.89
N ALA A 314 18.35 -27.75 16.68
CA ALA A 314 19.05 -26.60 17.21
C ALA A 314 19.73 -25.73 16.11
N ASP A 315 20.04 -26.29 14.93
CA ASP A 315 20.61 -25.58 13.79
C ASP A 315 19.55 -24.87 12.91
N GLU A 316 18.27 -24.91 13.27
CA GLU A 316 17.18 -24.27 12.49
C GLU A 316 17.39 -22.75 12.35
N TYR A 317 17.90 -22.09 13.41
CA TYR A 317 18.20 -20.67 13.39
C TYR A 317 19.24 -20.30 12.33
N LEU A 318 20.17 -21.22 12.01
CA LEU A 318 21.20 -20.99 11.01
C LEU A 318 20.62 -21.00 9.59
N SER A 319 19.76 -21.98 9.29
CA SER A 319 19.09 -22.08 7.99
C SER A 319 18.17 -20.91 7.73
N ASP A 320 17.38 -20.53 8.73
CA ASP A 320 16.51 -19.37 8.68
C ASP A 320 17.31 -18.07 8.58
N GLY A 321 18.38 -17.94 9.38
CA GLY A 321 19.23 -16.77 9.40
C GLY A 321 19.94 -16.54 8.06
N ILE A 322 20.49 -17.58 7.44
CA ILE A 322 21.12 -17.49 6.11
C ILE A 322 20.10 -17.01 5.07
N SER A 323 18.87 -17.55 5.09
CA SER A 323 17.81 -17.11 4.18
C SER A 323 17.43 -15.64 4.41
N GLU A 324 17.34 -15.20 5.67
CA GLU A 324 17.02 -13.83 6.05
C GLU A 324 18.15 -12.87 5.62
N GLU A 325 19.42 -13.23 5.83
CA GLU A 325 20.55 -12.42 5.38
C GLU A 325 20.63 -12.32 3.86
N LEU A 326 20.27 -13.37 3.12
CA LEU A 326 20.17 -13.29 1.66
C LEU A 326 19.03 -12.35 1.22
N ILE A 327 17.87 -12.39 1.89
CA ILE A 327 16.77 -11.43 1.63
C ILE A 327 17.29 -10.00 1.85
N HIS A 328 17.96 -9.77 2.97
CA HIS A 328 18.47 -8.46 3.35
C HIS A 328 19.55 -7.98 2.38
N GLY A 329 20.50 -8.82 2.05
CA GLY A 329 21.59 -8.51 1.13
C GLY A 329 21.11 -8.20 -0.29
N LEU A 330 20.22 -9.02 -0.82
CA LEU A 330 19.63 -8.80 -2.14
C LEU A 330 18.78 -7.51 -2.19
N ALA A 331 18.05 -7.20 -1.12
CA ALA A 331 17.32 -5.94 -1.01
C ALA A 331 18.25 -4.72 -1.01
N HIS A 332 19.44 -4.84 -0.42
CA HIS A 332 20.46 -3.78 -0.40
C HIS A 332 21.28 -3.67 -1.69
N ALA A 333 21.35 -4.73 -2.49
CA ALA A 333 22.07 -4.72 -3.77
C ALA A 333 21.45 -3.72 -4.77
N GLY A 334 20.17 -3.41 -4.62
CA GLY A 334 19.41 -2.50 -5.49
C GLY A 334 19.10 -3.13 -6.86
N GLY A 335 18.13 -2.56 -7.58
CA GLY A 335 17.77 -3.06 -8.92
C GLY A 335 16.98 -4.37 -8.94
N ILE A 336 16.67 -4.98 -7.78
CA ILE A 336 15.89 -6.20 -7.63
C ILE A 336 14.80 -5.96 -6.59
N ARG A 337 13.56 -6.34 -6.89
CA ARG A 337 12.47 -6.36 -5.92
C ARG A 337 12.50 -7.67 -5.14
N VAL A 338 12.80 -7.60 -3.85
CA VAL A 338 12.90 -8.77 -2.97
C VAL A 338 11.66 -8.84 -2.08
N VAL A 339 11.02 -10.01 -2.05
CA VAL A 339 9.88 -10.26 -1.16
C VAL A 339 10.36 -10.37 0.28
N ALA A 340 9.63 -9.72 1.20
CA ALA A 340 9.95 -9.74 2.61
C ALA A 340 9.88 -11.15 3.22
N ARG A 341 10.66 -11.35 4.28
CA ARG A 341 10.75 -12.61 5.01
C ARG A 341 9.38 -13.20 5.38
N THR A 342 8.47 -12.39 5.90
CA THR A 342 7.17 -12.85 6.42
C THR A 342 6.35 -13.59 5.36
N SER A 343 6.35 -13.10 4.13
CA SER A 343 5.66 -13.76 3.01
C SER A 343 6.42 -15.00 2.53
N SER A 344 7.73 -14.93 2.39
CA SER A 344 8.56 -16.06 1.93
C SER A 344 8.52 -17.25 2.92
N PHE A 345 8.54 -16.98 4.22
CA PHE A 345 8.56 -18.00 5.28
C PHE A 345 7.21 -18.70 5.50
N ARG A 346 6.12 -18.25 4.87
CA ARG A 346 4.86 -19.00 4.85
C ARG A 346 4.94 -20.32 4.12
N TYR A 347 5.93 -20.48 3.26
CA TYR A 347 6.19 -21.73 2.53
C TYR A 347 7.15 -22.68 3.25
N LYS A 348 7.59 -22.33 4.48
CA LYS A 348 8.44 -23.20 5.30
C LYS A 348 7.75 -24.54 5.53
N ASN A 349 8.47 -25.65 5.23
CA ASN A 349 7.99 -27.03 5.35
C ASN A 349 6.70 -27.35 4.54
N ARG A 350 6.45 -26.61 3.46
CA ARG A 350 5.33 -26.87 2.54
C ARG A 350 5.86 -27.28 1.18
N ALA A 351 5.30 -28.36 0.64
CA ALA A 351 5.56 -28.76 -0.75
C ALA A 351 4.58 -28.01 -1.65
N THR A 352 4.93 -26.79 -2.07
CA THR A 352 4.12 -25.95 -2.97
C THR A 352 4.85 -25.81 -4.31
N ASP A 353 4.13 -25.85 -5.43
CA ASP A 353 4.70 -25.65 -6.76
C ASP A 353 5.27 -24.21 -6.87
N VAL A 354 6.50 -24.08 -7.38
CA VAL A 354 7.20 -22.80 -7.52
C VAL A 354 6.41 -21.80 -8.38
N ARG A 355 5.63 -22.29 -9.36
CA ARG A 355 4.77 -21.46 -10.21
C ARG A 355 3.60 -20.86 -9.41
N GLU A 356 3.05 -21.60 -8.47
CA GLU A 356 2.02 -21.14 -7.55
C GLU A 356 2.59 -20.09 -6.59
N ILE A 357 3.78 -20.35 -6.03
CA ILE A 357 4.52 -19.39 -5.20
C ILE A 357 4.78 -18.09 -5.97
N GLY A 358 5.23 -18.19 -7.22
CA GLY A 358 5.46 -17.04 -8.09
C GLY A 358 4.22 -16.18 -8.30
N THR A 359 3.07 -16.84 -8.50
CA THR A 359 1.77 -16.17 -8.68
C THR A 359 1.31 -15.46 -7.41
N GLU A 360 1.40 -16.14 -6.24
CA GLU A 360 0.96 -15.58 -4.95
C GLU A 360 1.86 -14.43 -4.49
N LEU A 361 3.18 -14.56 -4.64
CA LEU A 361 4.16 -13.56 -4.25
C LEU A 361 4.41 -12.50 -5.33
N LYS A 362 3.90 -12.73 -6.56
CA LYS A 362 4.11 -11.87 -7.73
C LYS A 362 5.60 -11.67 -8.02
N VAL A 363 6.35 -12.75 -8.10
CA VAL A 363 7.80 -12.74 -8.37
C VAL A 363 8.13 -13.55 -9.62
N ASP A 364 9.19 -13.13 -10.33
CA ASP A 364 9.69 -13.79 -11.55
C ASP A 364 10.57 -14.98 -11.23
N THR A 365 11.22 -14.95 -10.04
CA THR A 365 12.15 -16.00 -9.62
C THR A 365 11.98 -16.35 -8.15
N VAL A 366 12.30 -17.60 -7.83
CA VAL A 366 12.35 -18.13 -6.47
C VAL A 366 13.74 -18.71 -6.21
N LEU A 367 14.34 -18.32 -5.10
CA LEU A 367 15.53 -18.96 -4.57
C LEU A 367 15.11 -19.95 -3.49
N GLU A 368 15.47 -21.21 -3.67
CA GLU A 368 15.34 -22.26 -2.65
C GLU A 368 16.67 -22.89 -2.34
N GLY A 369 16.79 -23.53 -1.19
CA GLY A 369 18.05 -24.16 -0.81
C GLY A 369 17.97 -25.01 0.42
N SER A 370 19.13 -25.53 0.81
CA SER A 370 19.31 -26.30 2.03
C SER A 370 20.65 -26.01 2.69
N VAL A 371 20.66 -26.11 4.01
CA VAL A 371 21.86 -25.92 4.85
C VAL A 371 22.09 -27.22 5.63
N ARG A 372 23.34 -27.67 5.64
CA ARG A 372 23.78 -28.80 6.45
C ARG A 372 25.06 -28.43 7.19
N ARG A 373 25.00 -28.41 8.51
CA ARG A 373 26.16 -28.23 9.39
C ARG A 373 26.64 -29.60 9.90
N GLN A 374 27.92 -29.81 9.91
CA GLN A 374 28.56 -30.98 10.49
C GLN A 374 29.84 -30.55 11.19
N GLY A 375 29.75 -30.30 12.49
CA GLY A 375 30.83 -29.67 13.25
C GLY A 375 31.14 -28.29 12.75
N ASN A 376 32.38 -28.04 12.28
CA ASN A 376 32.81 -26.77 11.69
C ASN A 376 32.62 -26.71 10.14
N ARG A 377 32.05 -27.74 9.51
CA ARG A 377 31.80 -27.74 8.06
C ARG A 377 30.37 -27.37 7.77
N LEU A 378 30.21 -26.49 6.81
CA LEU A 378 28.94 -26.01 6.29
C LEU A 378 28.81 -26.40 4.82
N ARG A 379 27.68 -27.00 4.48
CA ARG A 379 27.29 -27.25 3.10
C ARG A 379 25.98 -26.51 2.82
N ILE A 380 26.00 -25.62 1.84
CA ILE A 380 24.83 -24.88 1.37
C ILE A 380 24.57 -25.28 -0.07
N THR A 381 23.35 -25.63 -0.40
CA THR A 381 22.88 -25.77 -1.79
C THR A 381 21.87 -24.69 -2.05
N ALA A 382 22.01 -23.96 -3.15
CA ALA A 382 21.09 -22.92 -3.55
C ALA A 382 20.67 -23.10 -5.01
N ARG A 383 19.38 -22.90 -5.33
CA ARG A 383 18.82 -23.03 -6.68
C ARG A 383 17.91 -21.85 -6.96
N LEU A 384 18.12 -21.20 -8.11
CA LEU A 384 17.27 -20.11 -8.61
C LEU A 384 16.37 -20.67 -9.71
N ILE A 385 15.07 -20.55 -9.51
CA ILE A 385 14.05 -21.16 -10.37
C ILE A 385 13.16 -20.06 -10.96
N ASP A 386 12.89 -20.16 -12.27
CA ASP A 386 11.94 -19.30 -12.96
C ASP A 386 10.50 -19.70 -12.63
N THR A 387 9.70 -18.77 -12.15
CA THR A 387 8.32 -19.03 -11.71
C THR A 387 7.35 -19.19 -12.88
N SER A 388 7.70 -18.72 -14.07
CA SER A 388 6.83 -18.82 -15.24
C SER A 388 6.75 -20.26 -15.81
N ASN A 389 7.83 -21.01 -15.70
CA ASN A 389 7.99 -22.32 -16.31
C ASN A 389 8.45 -23.42 -15.34
N GLY A 390 8.96 -23.05 -14.15
CA GLY A 390 9.48 -23.98 -13.14
C GLY A 390 10.88 -24.53 -13.44
N PHE A 391 11.60 -23.98 -14.45
CA PHE A 391 12.95 -24.44 -14.77
C PHE A 391 14.00 -23.71 -13.93
N GLU A 392 15.04 -24.46 -13.58
CA GLU A 392 16.20 -23.96 -12.85
C GLU A 392 17.04 -23.06 -13.77
N LYS A 393 17.24 -21.78 -13.35
CA LYS A 393 18.13 -20.81 -14.02
C LYS A 393 19.56 -20.96 -13.59
N TRP A 394 19.74 -21.34 -12.33
CA TRP A 394 21.06 -21.46 -11.72
C TRP A 394 20.97 -22.40 -10.50
N SER A 395 22.03 -23.18 -10.28
CA SER A 395 22.17 -24.07 -9.14
C SER A 395 23.64 -24.21 -8.77
N GLU A 396 23.94 -24.09 -7.50
CA GLU A 396 25.30 -24.24 -7.01
C GLU A 396 25.36 -24.84 -5.61
N ARG A 397 26.45 -25.49 -5.30
CA ARG A 397 26.71 -26.14 -4.03
C ARG A 397 28.03 -25.63 -3.46
N TYR A 398 27.94 -25.11 -2.25
CA TYR A 398 29.06 -24.55 -1.50
C TYR A 398 29.42 -25.49 -0.34
N GLU A 399 30.69 -25.84 -0.27
CA GLU A 399 31.28 -26.58 0.86
C GLU A 399 32.42 -25.74 1.43
N ARG A 400 32.26 -25.23 2.64
CA ARG A 400 33.20 -24.33 3.29
C ARG A 400 33.28 -24.63 4.80
N GLU A 401 34.25 -24.07 5.47
CA GLU A 401 34.22 -23.99 6.93
C GLU A 401 33.14 -22.98 7.38
N PHE A 402 32.60 -23.17 8.56
CA PHE A 402 31.57 -22.27 9.10
C PHE A 402 32.10 -20.84 9.25
N THR A 403 33.39 -20.67 9.49
CA THR A 403 34.08 -19.38 9.51
C THR A 403 33.97 -18.60 8.20
N ASP A 404 33.71 -19.26 7.09
CA ASP A 404 33.64 -18.66 5.76
C ASP A 404 32.18 -18.41 5.28
N VAL A 405 31.19 -18.48 6.19
CA VAL A 405 29.76 -18.35 5.86
C VAL A 405 29.44 -17.03 5.13
N PHE A 406 30.11 -15.96 5.49
CA PHE A 406 29.94 -14.65 4.84
C PHE A 406 30.38 -14.69 3.38
N ALA A 407 31.53 -15.32 3.09
CA ALA A 407 32.00 -15.47 1.71
C ALA A 407 31.01 -16.28 0.87
N VAL A 408 30.35 -17.30 1.48
CA VAL A 408 29.33 -18.09 0.79
C VAL A 408 28.07 -17.25 0.51
N GLN A 409 27.61 -16.44 1.48
CA GLN A 409 26.47 -15.56 1.29
C GLN A 409 26.73 -14.52 0.19
N ASP A 410 27.92 -13.94 0.17
CA ASP A 410 28.37 -13.03 -0.88
C ASP A 410 28.46 -13.71 -2.25
N ASP A 411 28.97 -14.94 -2.31
CA ASP A 411 29.07 -15.73 -3.55
C ASP A 411 27.66 -16.03 -4.08
N ILE A 412 26.73 -16.46 -3.23
CA ILE A 412 25.34 -16.72 -3.60
C ILE A 412 24.68 -15.44 -4.13
N ALA A 413 24.80 -14.33 -3.40
CA ALA A 413 24.17 -13.08 -3.80
C ALA A 413 24.74 -12.55 -5.14
N ARG A 414 26.05 -12.63 -5.35
CA ARG A 414 26.69 -12.27 -6.62
C ARG A 414 26.24 -13.16 -7.77
N SER A 415 26.14 -14.46 -7.56
CA SER A 415 25.68 -15.42 -8.58
C SER A 415 24.22 -15.19 -8.96
N ILE A 416 23.35 -14.85 -7.99
CA ILE A 416 21.96 -14.48 -8.25
C ILE A 416 21.89 -13.21 -9.09
N VAL A 417 22.62 -12.18 -8.69
CA VAL A 417 22.69 -10.91 -9.42
C VAL A 417 23.16 -11.15 -10.85
N ALA A 418 24.27 -11.87 -11.05
CA ALA A 418 24.80 -12.21 -12.36
C ALA A 418 23.80 -13.01 -13.22
N SER A 419 23.04 -13.92 -12.60
CA SER A 419 22.01 -14.73 -13.31
C SER A 419 20.78 -13.90 -13.72
N LEU A 420 20.58 -12.73 -13.08
CA LEU A 420 19.51 -11.77 -13.39
C LEU A 420 20.01 -10.60 -14.27
N GLU A 421 21.31 -10.45 -14.48
CA GLU A 421 21.95 -9.32 -15.18
C GLU A 421 21.65 -9.19 -16.68
N GLY A 422 20.95 -10.15 -17.31
CA GLY A 422 20.41 -9.92 -18.66
C GLY A 422 19.48 -8.69 -18.74
N THR A 423 19.10 -8.10 -17.61
CA THR A 423 18.14 -6.99 -17.46
C THR A 423 18.64 -5.81 -16.60
N LEU A 424 19.82 -5.90 -15.98
CA LEU A 424 20.31 -4.92 -14.99
C LEU A 424 21.46 -4.05 -15.49
N ARG A 425 21.52 -2.78 -15.02
CA ARG A 425 22.61 -1.84 -15.32
C ARG A 425 23.89 -2.15 -14.50
N PRO A 426 25.12 -1.92 -15.03
CA PRO A 426 26.38 -2.45 -14.51
C PRO A 426 26.99 -1.66 -13.33
N ASN A 427 26.26 -1.34 -12.27
CA ASN A 427 26.78 -0.62 -11.11
C ASN A 427 26.61 -1.38 -9.77
N LEU A 428 26.47 -2.70 -9.81
CA LEU A 428 26.27 -3.53 -8.62
C LEU A 428 27.59 -4.07 -8.02
N HIS A 429 28.52 -3.20 -7.68
CA HIS A 429 29.77 -3.61 -7.03
C HIS A 429 29.77 -3.53 -5.49
N THR A 430 28.65 -3.24 -4.86
CA THR A 430 28.55 -3.25 -3.39
C THR A 430 27.76 -4.48 -2.94
N VAL A 431 28.40 -5.61 -3.01
CA VAL A 431 27.92 -6.88 -2.47
C VAL A 431 28.03 -6.82 -0.93
N ILE A 432 27.22 -7.60 -0.25
CA ILE A 432 27.04 -7.71 1.18
C ILE A 432 28.41 -7.69 1.88
N ALA A 433 28.85 -6.51 2.33
CA ALA A 433 30.03 -6.45 3.20
C ALA A 433 29.67 -7.14 4.51
N ALA A 434 30.41 -8.17 4.88
CA ALA A 434 30.28 -8.83 6.17
C ALA A 434 30.28 -7.76 7.28
N SER A 435 29.18 -7.68 8.02
CA SER A 435 29.02 -6.64 9.05
C SER A 435 29.87 -6.92 10.28
N THR A 436 30.49 -8.11 10.39
CA THR A 436 31.35 -8.55 11.48
C THR A 436 32.35 -9.62 11.01
N ASN A 437 33.50 -9.71 11.66
CA ASN A 437 34.45 -10.80 11.52
C ASN A 437 34.40 -11.80 12.70
N ASP A 438 33.61 -11.51 13.73
CA ASP A 438 33.46 -12.40 14.89
C ASP A 438 32.29 -13.37 14.66
N MET A 439 32.62 -14.62 14.39
CA MET A 439 31.63 -15.68 14.13
C MET A 439 30.69 -15.93 15.30
N HIS A 440 31.15 -15.79 16.54
CA HIS A 440 30.29 -16.00 17.69
C HIS A 440 29.32 -14.83 17.90
N ALA A 441 29.75 -13.59 17.61
CA ALA A 441 28.85 -12.45 17.58
C ALA A 441 27.79 -12.64 16.50
N TYR A 442 28.16 -13.19 15.35
CA TYR A 442 27.23 -13.50 14.26
C TYR A 442 26.21 -14.60 14.64
N GLU A 443 26.66 -15.70 15.29
CA GLU A 443 25.74 -16.74 15.78
C GLU A 443 24.72 -16.16 16.76
N LEU A 444 25.16 -15.36 17.73
CA LEU A 444 24.31 -14.68 18.69
C LEU A 444 23.30 -13.74 18.00
N PHE A 445 23.71 -13.04 16.97
CA PHE A 445 22.87 -12.18 16.17
C PHE A 445 21.80 -12.98 15.43
N LEU A 446 22.15 -14.06 14.73
CA LEU A 446 21.21 -14.92 14.00
C LEU A 446 20.18 -15.57 14.96
N GLU A 447 20.65 -16.12 16.10
CA GLU A 447 19.74 -16.69 17.12
C GLU A 447 18.82 -15.61 17.70
N GLY A 448 19.35 -14.41 17.96
CA GLY A 448 18.57 -13.28 18.43
C GLY A 448 17.49 -12.87 17.43
N ARG A 449 17.81 -12.76 16.14
CA ARG A 449 16.84 -12.46 15.07
C ARG A 449 15.80 -13.55 14.91
N PHE A 450 16.19 -14.81 14.95
CA PHE A 450 15.28 -15.95 14.89
C PHE A 450 14.25 -15.91 16.03
N LEU A 451 14.67 -15.66 17.26
CA LEU A 451 13.78 -15.54 18.42
C LEU A 451 12.87 -14.29 18.34
N TRP A 452 13.40 -13.17 17.86
CA TRP A 452 12.60 -11.95 17.65
C TRP A 452 11.44 -12.20 16.69
N ASN A 453 11.64 -13.00 15.66
CA ASN A 453 10.61 -13.34 14.67
C ASN A 453 9.49 -14.23 15.24
N GLN A 454 9.72 -14.97 16.35
CA GLN A 454 8.69 -15.79 17.00
C GLN A 454 7.62 -14.97 17.72
N ARG A 455 7.90 -13.71 18.07
CA ARG A 455 6.96 -12.75 18.69
C ARG A 455 6.31 -13.22 19.98
N THR A 456 6.86 -14.23 20.67
CA THR A 456 6.40 -14.65 22.00
C THR A 456 7.18 -13.93 23.09
N THR A 457 6.56 -13.70 24.26
CA THR A 457 7.20 -13.03 25.40
C THR A 457 8.55 -13.64 25.79
N PRO A 458 8.68 -14.98 25.99
CA PRO A 458 9.97 -15.58 26.31
C PRO A 458 11.02 -15.41 25.23
N ALA A 459 10.61 -15.57 23.94
CA ALA A 459 11.52 -15.44 22.82
C ALA A 459 12.04 -14.01 22.67
N LEU A 460 11.20 -13.00 22.85
CA LEU A 460 11.59 -11.59 22.77
C LEU A 460 12.57 -11.19 23.89
N ARG A 461 12.35 -11.65 25.12
CA ARG A 461 13.30 -11.44 26.23
C ARG A 461 14.67 -12.05 25.92
N ARG A 462 14.67 -13.31 25.44
CA ARG A 462 15.90 -14.00 25.07
C ARG A 462 16.59 -13.36 23.86
N SER A 463 15.82 -12.88 22.88
CA SER A 463 16.35 -12.13 21.74
C SER A 463 17.15 -10.90 22.19
N VAL A 464 16.58 -10.05 23.05
CA VAL A 464 17.29 -8.87 23.58
C VAL A 464 18.60 -9.28 24.27
N SER A 465 18.58 -10.34 25.09
CA SER A 465 19.77 -10.82 25.77
C SER A 465 20.86 -11.31 24.80
N LEU A 466 20.48 -12.04 23.75
CA LEU A 466 21.45 -12.55 22.75
C LEU A 466 22.02 -11.42 21.90
N LEU A 467 21.17 -10.50 21.44
CA LEU A 467 21.61 -9.34 20.65
C LEU A 467 22.51 -8.41 21.49
N HIS A 468 22.22 -8.26 22.77
CA HIS A 468 23.09 -7.50 23.67
C HIS A 468 24.49 -8.15 23.76
N ARG A 469 24.56 -9.46 23.94
CA ARG A 469 25.83 -10.21 23.94
C ARG A 469 26.54 -10.13 22.59
N ALA A 470 25.81 -10.09 21.47
CA ALA A 470 26.40 -9.92 20.15
C ALA A 470 27.15 -8.59 20.02
N VAL A 471 26.53 -7.47 20.46
CA VAL A 471 27.15 -6.13 20.42
C VAL A 471 28.24 -5.94 21.48
N GLU A 472 28.18 -6.62 22.60
CA GLU A 472 29.28 -6.66 23.60
C GLU A 472 30.51 -7.36 23.02
N ARG A 473 30.27 -8.44 22.26
CA ARG A 473 31.37 -9.23 21.66
C ARG A 473 31.99 -8.52 20.48
N ASP A 474 31.19 -7.92 19.61
CA ASP A 474 31.68 -7.06 18.51
C ASP A 474 30.97 -5.69 18.53
N PRO A 475 31.55 -4.69 19.19
CA PRO A 475 30.98 -3.33 19.22
C PRO A 475 30.95 -2.60 17.88
N SER A 476 31.57 -3.16 16.83
CA SER A 476 31.57 -2.62 15.48
C SER A 476 30.46 -3.24 14.58
N PHE A 477 29.71 -4.21 15.10
CA PHE A 477 28.66 -4.90 14.36
C PHE A 477 27.39 -4.08 14.24
N SER A 478 27.33 -3.21 13.22
CA SER A 478 26.22 -2.28 12.98
C SER A 478 24.85 -2.97 12.91
N ALA A 479 24.73 -4.10 12.20
CA ALA A 479 23.45 -4.83 12.07
C ALA A 479 22.96 -5.40 13.40
N ALA A 480 23.87 -5.87 14.27
CA ALA A 480 23.47 -6.34 15.61
C ALA A 480 22.98 -5.21 16.50
N HIS A 481 23.59 -4.01 16.40
CA HIS A 481 23.10 -2.83 17.09
C HIS A 481 21.70 -2.42 16.61
N ALA A 482 21.42 -2.42 15.30
CA ALA A 482 20.10 -2.14 14.77
C ALA A 482 19.05 -3.17 15.23
N ALA A 483 19.41 -4.47 15.17
CA ALA A 483 18.54 -5.55 15.63
C ALA A 483 18.23 -5.46 17.14
N LEU A 484 19.23 -5.11 17.96
CA LEU A 484 19.03 -4.87 19.39
C LEU A 484 18.05 -3.72 19.64
N ALA A 485 18.20 -2.61 18.90
CA ALA A 485 17.30 -1.47 18.97
C ALA A 485 15.85 -1.87 18.61
N GLU A 486 15.68 -2.61 17.52
CA GLU A 486 14.38 -3.11 17.07
C GLU A 486 13.74 -4.07 18.09
N ALA A 487 14.53 -4.98 18.67
CA ALA A 487 14.05 -5.90 19.71
C ALA A 487 13.60 -5.17 20.97
N CYS A 488 14.35 -4.17 21.43
CA CYS A 488 14.00 -3.35 22.58
C CYS A 488 12.71 -2.52 22.31
N VAL A 489 12.57 -1.93 21.15
CA VAL A 489 11.32 -1.23 20.73
C VAL A 489 10.15 -2.21 20.77
N THR A 490 10.33 -3.43 20.25
CA THR A 490 9.27 -4.44 20.22
C THR A 490 8.83 -4.85 21.63
N VAL A 491 9.77 -5.06 22.56
CA VAL A 491 9.47 -5.36 23.98
C VAL A 491 8.65 -4.25 24.63
N ALA A 492 9.01 -2.98 24.35
CA ALA A 492 8.31 -1.81 24.87
C ALA A 492 6.89 -1.67 24.30
N VAL A 493 6.73 -1.81 22.97
CA VAL A 493 5.43 -1.69 22.29
C VAL A 493 4.46 -2.80 22.68
N TYR A 494 4.96 -4.02 22.88
CA TYR A 494 4.13 -5.16 23.30
C TYR A 494 3.84 -5.16 24.81
N GLY A 495 4.32 -4.17 25.57
CA GLY A 495 4.09 -4.05 27.00
C GLY A 495 4.62 -5.26 27.82
N ILE A 496 5.70 -5.89 27.34
CA ILE A 496 6.31 -7.05 27.98
C ILE A 496 7.04 -6.65 29.25
N GLU A 497 7.70 -5.50 29.20
CA GLU A 497 8.47 -4.88 30.29
C GLU A 497 8.18 -3.38 30.34
N ALA A 498 8.59 -2.70 31.43
CA ALA A 498 8.50 -1.25 31.55
C ALA A 498 9.23 -0.57 30.37
N PRO A 499 8.56 0.31 29.59
CA PRO A 499 9.08 0.76 28.30
C PRO A 499 10.37 1.58 28.40
N GLU A 500 10.49 2.46 29.39
CA GLU A 500 11.55 3.47 29.44
C GLU A 500 12.97 2.88 29.39
N PRO A 501 13.35 1.86 30.19
CA PRO A 501 14.69 1.28 30.13
C PRO A 501 15.02 0.70 28.76
N PHE A 502 14.07 -0.01 28.15
CA PHE A 502 14.24 -0.64 26.84
C PHE A 502 14.31 0.39 25.73
N LEU A 503 13.50 1.44 25.76
CA LEU A 503 13.55 2.53 24.78
C LEU A 503 14.84 3.33 24.89
N ARG A 504 15.41 3.53 26.10
CA ARG A 504 16.74 4.13 26.25
C ARG A 504 17.84 3.24 25.68
N GLN A 505 17.78 1.94 25.92
CA GLN A 505 18.70 0.98 25.31
C GLN A 505 18.58 0.94 23.79
N ALA A 506 17.34 0.96 23.27
CA ALA A 506 17.07 1.04 21.83
C ALA A 506 17.68 2.28 21.20
N ARG A 507 17.59 3.44 21.86
CA ARG A 507 18.23 4.67 21.39
C ARG A 507 19.72 4.54 21.24
N ALA A 508 20.40 4.13 22.32
CA ALA A 508 21.85 3.99 22.31
C ALA A 508 22.32 3.02 21.24
N ALA A 509 21.61 1.89 21.07
CA ALA A 509 21.91 0.92 20.04
C ALA A 509 21.65 1.47 18.63
N ALA A 510 20.53 2.15 18.37
CA ALA A 510 20.23 2.75 17.06
C ALA A 510 21.22 3.84 16.67
N GLU A 511 21.58 4.73 17.61
CA GLU A 511 22.59 5.77 17.41
C GLU A 511 23.95 5.14 17.08
N ARG A 512 24.36 4.11 17.83
CA ARG A 512 25.63 3.41 17.57
C ARG A 512 25.63 2.74 16.20
N SER A 513 24.52 2.11 15.80
CA SER A 513 24.38 1.55 14.46
C SER A 513 24.55 2.60 13.37
N LEU A 514 23.95 3.79 13.55
CA LEU A 514 24.02 4.89 12.58
C LEU A 514 25.40 5.59 12.55
N GLU A 515 26.13 5.60 13.65
CA GLU A 515 27.55 6.02 13.68
C GLU A 515 28.42 5.09 12.83
N LEU A 516 28.21 3.78 12.98
CA LEU A 516 28.96 2.75 12.25
C LEU A 516 28.56 2.68 10.77
N ARG A 517 27.27 2.85 10.48
CA ARG A 517 26.71 2.80 9.12
C ARG A 517 25.65 3.90 8.95
N PRO A 518 26.03 5.10 8.50
CA PRO A 518 25.11 6.19 8.24
C PRO A 518 24.01 5.79 7.24
N GLY A 519 22.77 6.14 7.56
CA GLY A 519 21.61 5.87 6.70
C GLY A 519 21.09 4.42 6.76
N TYR A 520 21.52 3.60 7.73
CA TYR A 520 21.04 2.23 7.87
C TYR A 520 19.53 2.24 8.25
N THR A 521 18.70 1.73 7.34
CA THR A 521 17.24 1.86 7.38
C THR A 521 16.63 1.34 8.69
N ASP A 522 17.03 0.15 9.14
CA ASP A 522 16.46 -0.47 10.34
C ASP A 522 16.80 0.35 11.61
N ALA A 523 18.01 0.91 11.66
CA ALA A 523 18.41 1.78 12.76
C ALA A 523 17.67 3.13 12.73
N LEU A 524 17.42 3.70 11.56
CA LEU A 524 16.56 4.89 11.40
C LEU A 524 15.14 4.63 11.89
N VAL A 525 14.54 3.50 11.53
CA VAL A 525 13.20 3.08 11.98
C VAL A 525 13.14 2.93 13.48
N ALA A 526 14.15 2.28 14.09
CA ALA A 526 14.23 2.11 15.53
C ALA A 526 14.36 3.46 16.26
N ARG A 527 15.25 4.36 15.79
CA ARG A 527 15.44 5.68 16.38
C ARG A 527 14.20 6.56 16.24
N ALA A 528 13.53 6.53 15.09
CA ALA A 528 12.26 7.20 14.86
C ALA A 528 11.18 6.72 15.83
N SER A 529 11.07 5.40 16.01
CA SER A 529 10.13 4.81 16.96
C SER A 529 10.42 5.26 18.39
N VAL A 530 11.68 5.25 18.81
CA VAL A 530 12.09 5.75 20.14
C VAL A 530 11.77 7.25 20.31
N SER A 531 12.05 8.07 19.29
CA SER A 531 11.74 9.51 19.31
C SER A 531 10.25 9.76 19.52
N MET A 532 9.38 8.93 18.96
CA MET A 532 7.94 9.05 19.16
C MET A 532 7.47 8.48 20.51
N LEU A 533 7.97 7.31 20.90
CA LEU A 533 7.49 6.57 22.08
C LEU A 533 8.04 7.14 23.41
N LEU A 534 9.30 7.54 23.43
CA LEU A 534 9.99 8.00 24.64
C LEU A 534 10.01 9.51 24.78
N ASP A 535 10.37 10.22 23.70
CA ASP A 535 10.57 11.68 23.76
C ASP A 535 9.33 12.47 23.38
N TRP A 536 8.40 11.82 22.68
CA TRP A 536 7.24 12.45 22.04
C TRP A 536 7.67 13.55 21.03
N ALA A 537 8.86 13.33 20.43
CA ALA A 537 9.50 14.23 19.49
C ALA A 537 9.06 13.95 18.06
N LYS A 538 7.80 14.27 17.74
CA LYS A 538 7.15 14.01 16.46
C LYS A 538 8.01 14.37 15.24
N ASN A 539 8.58 15.59 15.22
CA ASN A 539 9.33 16.09 14.06
C ASN A 539 10.63 15.28 13.83
N ALA A 540 11.30 14.88 14.91
CA ALA A 540 12.50 14.03 14.81
C ALA A 540 12.13 12.63 14.30
N ALA A 541 11.03 12.05 14.83
CA ALA A 541 10.52 10.77 14.37
C ALA A 541 10.14 10.81 12.88
N GLU A 542 9.44 11.85 12.44
CA GLU A 542 9.02 12.03 11.05
C GLU A 542 10.22 12.17 10.09
N ALA A 543 11.26 12.89 10.50
CA ALA A 543 12.48 13.03 9.70
C ALA A 543 13.15 11.67 9.47
N ASP A 544 13.37 10.88 10.53
CA ASP A 544 14.01 9.57 10.43
C ASP A 544 13.14 8.55 9.66
N PHE A 545 11.81 8.51 9.91
CA PHE A 545 10.92 7.66 9.14
C PHE A 545 10.91 8.04 7.66
N THR A 546 10.91 9.33 7.34
CA THR A 546 10.97 9.81 5.95
C THR A 546 12.25 9.34 5.26
N LEU A 547 13.40 9.50 5.92
CA LEU A 547 14.67 8.99 5.39
C LEU A 547 14.64 7.47 5.17
N ALA A 548 14.06 6.71 6.11
CA ALA A 548 13.96 5.26 6.02
C ALA A 548 13.08 4.79 4.87
N VAL A 549 11.90 5.43 4.65
CA VAL A 549 10.97 5.01 3.58
C VAL A 549 11.36 5.55 2.20
N GLN A 550 12.19 6.60 2.13
CA GLN A 550 12.74 7.12 0.87
C GLN A 550 14.02 6.40 0.44
N ALA A 551 14.63 5.61 1.31
CA ALA A 551 15.83 4.85 0.98
C ALA A 551 15.53 3.85 -0.15
N PRO A 552 16.44 3.64 -1.12
CA PRO A 552 16.26 2.63 -2.18
C PRO A 552 15.97 1.22 -1.66
N GLN A 553 16.46 0.91 -0.45
CA GLN A 553 16.33 -0.35 0.27
C GLN A 553 15.23 -0.31 1.35
N ALA A 554 14.23 0.57 1.23
CA ALA A 554 13.15 0.65 2.19
C ALA A 554 12.40 -0.68 2.33
N THR A 555 12.21 -1.13 3.58
CA THR A 555 11.61 -2.43 3.91
C THR A 555 10.11 -2.30 4.19
N ALA A 556 9.37 -3.42 4.11
CA ALA A 556 7.97 -3.46 4.52
C ALA A 556 7.79 -3.01 5.98
N THR A 557 8.74 -3.37 6.86
CA THR A 557 8.77 -2.97 8.28
C THR A 557 8.92 -1.45 8.42
N ALA A 558 9.72 -0.79 7.58
CA ALA A 558 9.89 0.67 7.62
C ALA A 558 8.58 1.39 7.34
N PHE A 559 7.88 1.01 6.26
CA PHE A 559 6.58 1.57 5.92
C PHE A 559 5.51 1.27 6.98
N GLN A 560 5.48 0.04 7.51
CA GLN A 560 4.54 -0.37 8.53
C GLN A 560 4.78 0.38 9.86
N SER A 561 6.03 0.52 10.29
CA SER A 561 6.39 1.25 11.50
C SER A 561 6.11 2.75 11.37
N PHE A 562 6.38 3.35 10.22
CA PHE A 562 6.02 4.74 9.93
C PHE A 562 4.51 4.96 10.07
N ALA A 563 3.70 4.08 9.47
CA ALA A 563 2.25 4.17 9.56
C ALA A 563 1.76 4.02 11.01
N MET A 564 2.21 2.96 11.71
CA MET A 564 1.66 2.59 13.01
C MET A 564 2.22 3.41 14.18
N ASN A 565 3.49 3.81 14.12
CA ASN A 565 4.14 4.51 15.21
C ASN A 565 4.08 6.06 15.07
N LEU A 566 3.71 6.57 13.89
CA LEU A 566 3.57 8.01 13.70
C LEU A 566 2.23 8.40 13.07
N LEU A 567 1.93 7.93 11.84
CA LEU A 567 0.83 8.49 11.05
C LEU A 567 -0.55 8.21 11.66
N VAL A 568 -0.83 6.99 12.07
CA VAL A 568 -2.13 6.62 12.69
C VAL A 568 -2.33 7.34 14.03
N PRO A 569 -1.36 7.37 14.97
CA PRO A 569 -1.46 8.17 16.18
C PRO A 569 -1.69 9.67 15.95
N GLN A 570 -1.22 10.20 14.81
CA GLN A 570 -1.43 11.60 14.41
C GLN A 570 -2.71 11.82 13.59
N HIS A 571 -3.58 10.82 13.46
CA HIS A 571 -4.81 10.82 12.65
C HIS A 571 -4.58 11.10 11.16
N ARG A 572 -3.39 10.85 10.64
CA ARG A 572 -3.03 10.96 9.21
C ARG A 572 -3.35 9.65 8.49
N PHE A 573 -4.62 9.27 8.47
CA PHE A 573 -5.06 7.93 8.08
C PHE A 573 -4.82 7.61 6.60
N ASP A 574 -4.96 8.59 5.69
CA ASP A 574 -4.73 8.37 4.25
C ASP A 574 -3.26 8.11 3.96
N GLU A 575 -2.37 8.87 4.58
CA GLU A 575 -0.93 8.66 4.46
C GLU A 575 -0.51 7.33 5.08
N ALA A 576 -1.11 6.95 6.22
CA ALA A 576 -0.87 5.66 6.83
C ALA A 576 -1.30 4.50 5.91
N ARG A 577 -2.46 4.60 5.26
CA ARG A 577 -2.92 3.62 4.27
C ARG A 577 -1.99 3.55 3.07
N SER A 578 -1.54 4.67 2.56
CA SER A 578 -0.58 4.72 1.45
C SER A 578 0.75 4.02 1.81
N ALA A 579 1.31 4.31 2.98
CA ALA A 579 2.50 3.63 3.47
C ALA A 579 2.28 2.11 3.64
N LEU A 580 1.13 1.70 4.20
CA LEU A 580 0.80 0.29 4.39
C LEU A 580 0.53 -0.45 3.07
N LEU A 581 0.05 0.22 2.04
CA LEU A 581 -0.06 -0.36 0.69
C LEU A 581 1.34 -0.64 0.11
N ARG A 582 2.30 0.26 0.31
CA ARG A 582 3.70 0.00 -0.07
C ARG A 582 4.29 -1.15 0.73
N ALA A 583 4.04 -1.21 2.05
CA ALA A 583 4.43 -2.38 2.86
C ALA A 583 3.84 -3.69 2.30
N LYS A 584 2.57 -3.68 1.87
CA LYS A 584 1.89 -4.84 1.29
C LYS A 584 2.45 -5.27 -0.06
N GLU A 585 2.95 -4.33 -0.87
CA GLU A 585 3.64 -4.68 -2.13
C GLU A 585 4.97 -5.42 -1.87
N LEU A 586 5.68 -5.05 -0.80
CA LEU A 586 6.93 -5.67 -0.38
C LEU A 586 6.70 -6.96 0.41
N ASP A 587 5.57 -7.07 1.12
CA ASP A 587 5.21 -8.21 1.97
C ASP A 587 3.74 -8.61 1.78
N PRO A 588 3.38 -9.21 0.61
CA PRO A 588 2.00 -9.38 0.16
C PRO A 588 1.17 -10.34 1.02
N LEU A 589 1.81 -11.31 1.68
CA LEU A 589 1.13 -12.30 2.50
C LEU A 589 1.22 -12.00 4.00
N SER A 590 1.79 -10.86 4.41
CA SER A 590 1.97 -10.51 5.81
C SER A 590 0.62 -10.29 6.53
N PRO A 591 0.27 -11.11 7.52
CA PRO A 591 -0.91 -10.87 8.33
C PRO A 591 -0.76 -9.61 9.19
N VAL A 592 0.47 -9.23 9.55
CA VAL A 592 0.79 -8.02 10.32
C VAL A 592 0.46 -6.77 9.49
N VAL A 593 0.94 -6.69 8.25
CA VAL A 593 0.65 -5.55 7.36
C VAL A 593 -0.85 -5.46 7.07
N ALA A 594 -1.50 -6.58 6.76
CA ALA A 594 -2.93 -6.62 6.51
C ALA A 594 -3.74 -6.17 7.75
N THR A 595 -3.35 -6.61 8.94
CA THR A 595 -3.97 -6.19 10.21
C THR A 595 -3.73 -4.69 10.46
N SER A 596 -2.54 -4.17 10.19
CA SER A 596 -2.23 -2.75 10.32
C SER A 596 -3.13 -1.87 9.43
N ILE A 597 -3.46 -2.33 8.22
CA ILE A 597 -4.46 -1.65 7.37
C ILE A 597 -5.84 -1.63 8.06
N GLY A 598 -6.27 -2.76 8.64
CA GLY A 598 -7.52 -2.84 9.41
C GLY A 598 -7.53 -1.90 10.62
N VAL A 599 -6.40 -1.76 11.31
CA VAL A 599 -6.24 -0.85 12.47
C VAL A 599 -6.38 0.61 12.07
N THR A 600 -5.92 1.01 10.86
CA THR A 600 -6.13 2.40 10.39
C THR A 600 -7.62 2.72 10.27
N PHE A 601 -8.42 1.80 9.70
CA PHE A 601 -9.87 1.97 9.60
C PHE A 601 -10.56 1.93 10.97
N LEU A 602 -10.08 1.09 11.89
CA LEU A 602 -10.58 1.05 13.26
C LEU A 602 -10.34 2.38 13.99
N ALA A 603 -9.13 2.92 13.90
CA ALA A 603 -8.76 4.21 14.51
C ALA A 603 -9.54 5.39 13.90
N GLU A 604 -9.88 5.32 12.62
CA GLU A 604 -10.74 6.29 11.93
C GLU A 604 -12.23 6.16 12.33
N GLY A 605 -12.63 5.04 12.96
CA GLY A 605 -14.02 4.73 13.31
C GLY A 605 -14.81 4.05 12.17
N ASN A 606 -14.14 3.64 11.10
CA ASN A 606 -14.75 2.90 10.00
C ASN A 606 -14.80 1.39 10.33
N PHE A 607 -15.73 1.05 11.22
CA PHE A 607 -15.90 -0.34 11.69
C PHE A 607 -16.31 -1.34 10.60
N LYS A 608 -16.88 -0.87 9.47
CA LYS A 608 -17.26 -1.76 8.38
C LYS A 608 -16.01 -2.27 7.66
N SER A 609 -15.19 -1.37 7.16
CA SER A 609 -13.97 -1.72 6.43
C SER A 609 -12.97 -2.47 7.32
N ALA A 610 -12.81 -2.05 8.59
CA ALA A 610 -11.96 -2.75 9.55
C ALA A 610 -12.41 -4.22 9.74
N HIS A 611 -13.71 -4.45 9.91
CA HIS A 611 -14.30 -5.80 10.07
C HIS A 611 -13.98 -6.70 8.87
N GLU A 612 -14.22 -6.22 7.65
CA GLU A 612 -13.98 -6.97 6.41
C GLU A 612 -12.50 -7.37 6.26
N ILE A 613 -11.59 -6.48 6.65
CA ILE A 613 -10.14 -6.76 6.57
C ILE A 613 -9.75 -7.82 7.59
N PHE A 614 -10.18 -7.69 8.86
CA PHE A 614 -9.82 -8.68 9.88
C PHE A 614 -10.41 -10.06 9.57
N GLN A 615 -11.63 -10.13 9.01
CA GLN A 615 -12.18 -11.39 8.53
C GLN A 615 -11.33 -12.02 7.44
N LYS A 616 -10.91 -11.25 6.43
CA LYS A 616 -10.01 -11.75 5.37
C LYS A 616 -8.65 -12.23 5.89
N VAL A 617 -8.12 -11.59 6.95
CA VAL A 617 -6.90 -12.07 7.61
C VAL A 617 -7.16 -13.41 8.26
N LEU A 618 -8.27 -13.57 8.99
CA LEU A 618 -8.62 -14.79 9.71
C LEU A 618 -9.06 -15.95 8.78
N GLU A 619 -9.61 -15.66 7.60
CA GLU A 619 -9.86 -16.67 6.56
C GLU A 619 -8.56 -17.33 6.08
N ARG A 620 -7.45 -16.55 6.02
CA ARG A 620 -6.14 -17.04 5.58
C ARG A 620 -5.30 -17.60 6.72
N ASP A 621 -5.43 -17.05 7.92
CA ASP A 621 -4.68 -17.40 9.10
C ASP A 621 -5.58 -17.35 10.33
N PRO A 622 -6.36 -18.44 10.59
CA PRO A 622 -7.27 -18.52 11.72
C PRO A 622 -6.58 -18.47 13.10
N GLN A 623 -5.27 -18.68 13.15
CA GLN A 623 -4.48 -18.66 14.38
C GLN A 623 -3.81 -17.31 14.66
N PHE A 624 -4.06 -16.28 13.83
CA PHE A 624 -3.45 -14.98 14.02
C PHE A 624 -4.17 -14.19 15.13
N GLY A 625 -3.72 -14.32 16.36
CA GLY A 625 -4.34 -13.80 17.58
C GLY A 625 -4.59 -12.30 17.59
N MET A 626 -3.71 -11.49 16.94
CA MET A 626 -3.90 -10.03 16.81
C MET A 626 -5.13 -9.66 15.98
N ALA A 627 -5.45 -10.42 14.92
CA ALA A 627 -6.66 -10.15 14.13
C ALA A 627 -7.93 -10.46 14.93
N HIS A 628 -7.94 -11.51 15.75
CA HIS A 628 -9.04 -11.77 16.70
C HIS A 628 -9.19 -10.64 17.72
N TYR A 629 -8.08 -10.13 18.26
CA TYR A 629 -8.08 -9.01 19.20
C TYR A 629 -8.71 -7.76 18.57
N PHE A 630 -8.26 -7.34 17.39
CA PHE A 630 -8.79 -6.16 16.73
C PHE A 630 -10.22 -6.37 16.21
N LEU A 631 -10.59 -7.59 15.82
CA LEU A 631 -11.98 -7.94 15.50
C LEU A 631 -12.87 -7.75 16.73
N GLY A 632 -12.42 -8.16 17.91
CA GLY A 632 -13.10 -7.89 19.18
C GLY A 632 -13.33 -6.40 19.42
N ARG A 633 -12.33 -5.55 19.14
CA ARG A 633 -12.46 -4.08 19.23
C ARG A 633 -13.47 -3.51 18.23
N VAL A 634 -13.51 -4.03 17.01
CA VAL A 634 -14.51 -3.62 16.00
C VAL A 634 -15.91 -4.02 16.44
N LEU A 635 -16.09 -5.22 16.98
CA LEU A 635 -17.38 -5.74 17.41
C LEU A 635 -17.92 -4.97 18.63
N ASP A 636 -17.05 -4.59 19.57
CA ASP A 636 -17.37 -3.68 20.67
C ASP A 636 -17.88 -2.32 20.15
N GLY A 637 -17.14 -1.70 19.21
CA GLY A 637 -17.56 -0.46 18.58
C GLY A 637 -18.90 -0.56 17.83
N LYS A 638 -19.25 -1.74 17.34
CA LYS A 638 -20.58 -2.06 16.77
C LYS A 638 -21.63 -2.45 17.83
N ARG A 639 -21.30 -2.41 19.11
CA ARG A 639 -22.11 -2.85 20.27
C ARG A 639 -22.55 -4.33 20.20
N LYS A 640 -21.77 -5.17 19.52
CA LYS A 640 -21.98 -6.63 19.44
C LYS A 640 -21.14 -7.33 20.51
N TYR A 641 -21.43 -7.06 21.76
CA TYR A 641 -20.59 -7.43 22.91
C TYR A 641 -20.34 -8.93 23.04
N ALA A 642 -21.36 -9.77 22.84
CA ALA A 642 -21.20 -11.22 22.89
C ALA A 642 -20.16 -11.72 21.87
N LEU A 643 -20.28 -11.28 20.61
CA LEU A 643 -19.34 -11.64 19.56
C LEU A 643 -17.93 -11.06 19.81
N ALA A 644 -17.84 -9.89 20.45
CA ALA A 644 -16.58 -9.30 20.85
C ALA A 644 -15.88 -10.17 21.90
N LEU A 645 -16.63 -10.65 22.92
CA LEU A 645 -16.10 -11.56 23.93
C LEU A 645 -15.67 -12.90 23.33
N ASP A 646 -16.42 -13.47 22.39
CA ASP A 646 -16.02 -14.70 21.67
C ASP A 646 -14.69 -14.50 20.92
N SER A 647 -14.54 -13.39 20.19
CA SER A 647 -13.30 -13.07 19.47
C SER A 647 -12.12 -12.91 20.42
N LEU A 648 -12.32 -12.27 21.58
CA LEU A 648 -11.27 -12.09 22.59
C LEU A 648 -10.92 -13.42 23.28
N ALA A 649 -11.91 -14.31 23.50
CA ALA A 649 -11.66 -15.65 24.02
C ALA A 649 -10.73 -16.47 23.11
N LEU A 650 -10.83 -16.29 21.78
CA LEU A 650 -9.88 -16.88 20.83
C LEU A 650 -8.51 -16.18 20.85
N SER A 651 -8.49 -14.85 20.99
CA SER A 651 -7.26 -14.06 20.98
C SER A 651 -6.35 -14.34 22.19
N ILE A 652 -6.92 -14.45 23.40
CA ILE A 652 -6.16 -14.59 24.65
C ILE A 652 -5.17 -15.76 24.61
N PRO A 653 -5.57 -17.02 24.33
CA PRO A 653 -4.61 -18.12 24.28
C PRO A 653 -3.61 -18.01 23.14
N LEU A 654 -3.99 -17.40 22.01
CA LEU A 654 -3.12 -17.22 20.84
C LEU A 654 -2.01 -16.18 21.08
N LEU A 655 -2.28 -15.15 21.90
CA LEU A 655 -1.32 -14.12 22.26
C LEU A 655 -0.56 -14.41 23.57
N GLY A 656 -0.85 -15.56 24.19
CA GLY A 656 -0.14 -16.06 25.37
C GLY A 656 -0.21 -15.11 26.56
N ASP A 657 0.95 -14.65 27.04
CA ASP A 657 1.04 -13.81 28.25
C ASP A 657 0.63 -12.33 28.04
N SER A 658 0.21 -11.94 26.82
CA SER A 658 -0.20 -10.56 26.54
C SER A 658 -1.39 -10.14 27.40
N VAL A 659 -1.27 -9.00 28.06
CA VAL A 659 -2.33 -8.45 28.92
C VAL A 659 -3.37 -7.64 28.12
N GLU A 660 -3.05 -7.23 26.90
CA GLU A 660 -3.90 -6.35 26.07
C GLU A 660 -5.29 -6.94 25.81
N PRO A 661 -5.44 -8.19 25.32
CA PRO A 661 -6.76 -8.76 25.06
C PRO A 661 -7.53 -9.03 26.34
N VAL A 662 -6.86 -9.34 27.46
CA VAL A 662 -7.48 -9.50 28.79
C VAL A 662 -8.04 -8.18 29.29
N ALA A 663 -7.25 -7.11 29.21
CA ALA A 663 -7.69 -5.76 29.59
C ALA A 663 -8.86 -5.29 28.72
N PHE A 664 -8.80 -5.53 27.41
CA PHE A 664 -9.88 -5.12 26.52
C PHE A 664 -11.16 -5.97 26.72
N ARG A 665 -11.05 -7.22 27.14
CA ARG A 665 -12.21 -8.02 27.57
C ARG A 665 -12.95 -7.34 28.72
N ALA A 666 -12.23 -6.78 29.69
CA ALA A 666 -12.87 -6.04 30.78
C ALA A 666 -13.58 -4.76 30.28
N VAL A 667 -13.01 -4.07 29.28
CA VAL A 667 -13.69 -2.93 28.62
C VAL A 667 -15.01 -3.37 28.00
N VAL A 668 -15.00 -4.49 27.26
CA VAL A 668 -16.22 -5.03 26.62
C VAL A 668 -17.26 -5.45 27.67
N LEU A 669 -16.83 -6.10 28.77
CA LEU A 669 -17.72 -6.44 29.88
C LEU A 669 -18.38 -5.20 30.50
N ALA A 670 -17.59 -4.14 30.74
CA ALA A 670 -18.13 -2.88 31.23
C ALA A 670 -19.15 -2.27 30.26
N ASN A 671 -18.83 -2.22 28.96
CA ASN A 671 -19.74 -1.73 27.92
C ASN A 671 -21.02 -2.57 27.77
N ALA A 672 -20.95 -3.88 28.08
CA ALA A 672 -22.10 -4.78 28.11
C ALA A 672 -22.95 -4.69 29.39
N GLY A 673 -22.53 -3.87 30.38
CA GLY A 673 -23.21 -3.72 31.66
C GLY A 673 -22.80 -4.76 32.74
N GLN A 674 -21.84 -5.64 32.43
CA GLN A 674 -21.29 -6.65 33.35
C GLN A 674 -20.19 -6.02 34.23
N LEU A 675 -20.58 -5.01 35.02
CA LEU A 675 -19.64 -4.14 35.76
C LEU A 675 -18.83 -4.89 36.81
N GLN A 676 -19.40 -5.92 37.43
CA GLN A 676 -18.75 -6.68 38.47
C GLN A 676 -17.56 -7.49 37.88
N GLU A 677 -17.80 -8.21 36.79
CA GLU A 677 -16.76 -9.01 36.15
C GLU A 677 -15.63 -8.12 35.56
N ALA A 678 -15.99 -6.92 35.09
CA ALA A 678 -15.00 -5.93 34.64
C ALA A 678 -14.11 -5.44 35.78
N ARG A 679 -14.68 -5.19 36.98
CA ARG A 679 -13.92 -4.81 38.19
C ARG A 679 -13.04 -5.95 38.71
N GLU A 680 -13.51 -7.20 38.70
CA GLU A 680 -12.73 -8.36 39.07
C GLU A 680 -11.51 -8.50 38.15
N THR A 681 -11.69 -8.39 36.83
CA THR A 681 -10.57 -8.41 35.87
C THR A 681 -9.59 -7.23 36.10
N LEU A 682 -10.09 -6.04 36.42
CA LEU A 682 -9.22 -4.91 36.77
C LEU A 682 -8.39 -5.19 38.03
N ALA A 683 -9.01 -5.76 39.07
CA ALA A 683 -8.34 -6.12 40.30
C ALA A 683 -7.25 -7.20 40.08
N GLU A 684 -7.52 -8.18 39.20
CA GLU A 684 -6.52 -9.18 38.78
C GLU A 684 -5.32 -8.51 38.06
N LEU A 685 -5.59 -7.56 37.17
CA LEU A 685 -4.54 -6.82 36.49
C LEU A 685 -3.75 -5.89 37.42
N ASP A 686 -4.39 -5.26 38.41
CA ASP A 686 -3.74 -4.45 39.43
C ASP A 686 -2.87 -5.33 40.34
N ALA A 687 -3.31 -6.54 40.73
CA ALA A 687 -2.50 -7.52 41.44
C ALA A 687 -1.29 -8.00 40.62
N ARG A 688 -1.50 -8.32 39.32
CA ARG A 688 -0.42 -8.70 38.41
C ARG A 688 0.61 -7.57 38.24
N ALA A 689 0.17 -6.32 38.27
CA ALA A 689 1.03 -5.14 38.17
C ALA A 689 2.02 -4.98 39.34
N GLN A 690 1.83 -5.69 40.47
CA GLN A 690 2.76 -5.71 41.59
C GLN A 690 4.03 -6.54 41.29
N THR A 691 3.96 -7.46 40.34
CA THR A 691 5.06 -8.40 40.02
C THR A 691 5.56 -8.30 38.60
N ARG A 692 4.76 -7.75 37.70
CA ARG A 692 5.07 -7.60 36.27
C ARG A 692 4.54 -6.27 35.73
N TYR A 693 5.15 -5.75 34.68
CA TYR A 693 4.63 -4.56 34.03
C TYR A 693 3.22 -4.82 33.46
N VAL A 694 2.29 -3.95 33.77
CA VAL A 694 0.96 -3.84 33.17
C VAL A 694 0.70 -2.37 32.93
N SER A 695 0.51 -1.98 31.67
CA SER A 695 0.34 -0.58 31.29
C SER A 695 -0.81 0.10 32.03
N GLN A 696 -0.53 1.29 32.55
CA GLN A 696 -1.54 2.15 33.17
C GLN A 696 -2.60 2.62 32.16
N VAL A 697 -2.25 2.72 30.87
CA VAL A 697 -3.21 3.11 29.81
C VAL A 697 -4.29 2.02 29.64
N LEU A 698 -3.91 0.74 29.66
CA LEU A 698 -4.86 -0.39 29.57
C LEU A 698 -5.80 -0.40 30.78
N ARG A 699 -5.29 -0.18 31.98
CA ARG A 699 -6.09 -0.10 33.21
C ARG A 699 -6.98 1.16 33.21
N ALA A 700 -6.48 2.29 32.71
CA ALA A 700 -7.26 3.52 32.52
C ALA A 700 -8.42 3.32 31.52
N GLU A 701 -8.22 2.49 30.46
CA GLU A 701 -9.26 2.16 29.49
C GLU A 701 -10.44 1.41 30.14
N ILE A 702 -10.15 0.48 31.04
CA ILE A 702 -11.16 -0.26 31.81
C ILE A 702 -11.94 0.68 32.74
N VAL A 703 -11.21 1.50 33.49
CA VAL A 703 -11.79 2.44 34.47
C VAL A 703 -12.66 3.51 33.75
N ALA A 704 -12.22 3.98 32.59
CA ALA A 704 -13.03 4.89 31.75
C ALA A 704 -14.32 4.22 31.27
N ALA A 705 -14.29 2.95 30.87
CA ALA A 705 -15.48 2.19 30.46
C ALA A 705 -16.44 1.94 31.66
N LEU A 706 -15.92 1.83 32.90
CA LEU A 706 -16.71 1.77 34.11
C LEU A 706 -17.34 3.11 34.49
N GLY A 707 -17.03 4.22 33.78
CA GLY A 707 -17.54 5.58 34.04
C GLY A 707 -16.74 6.36 35.10
N GLU A 708 -15.62 5.84 35.57
CA GLU A 708 -14.80 6.40 36.65
C GLU A 708 -13.74 7.36 36.09
N SER A 709 -14.20 8.50 35.53
CA SER A 709 -13.36 9.43 34.74
C SER A 709 -12.15 10.00 35.51
N ASN A 710 -12.28 10.27 36.82
CA ASN A 710 -11.18 10.84 37.62
C ASN A 710 -10.03 9.83 37.81
N ASP A 711 -10.36 8.57 38.11
CA ASP A 711 -9.35 7.51 38.25
C ASP A 711 -8.70 7.20 36.88
N ALA A 712 -9.48 7.17 35.80
CA ALA A 712 -8.92 7.03 34.47
C ALA A 712 -7.87 8.10 34.16
N ILE A 713 -8.16 9.37 34.47
CA ILE A 713 -7.21 10.48 34.26
C ILE A 713 -5.97 10.32 35.15
N LEU A 714 -6.15 9.94 36.41
CA LEU A 714 -5.02 9.71 37.33
C LEU A 714 -4.10 8.61 36.79
N ARG A 715 -4.66 7.51 36.31
CA ARG A 715 -3.87 6.42 35.70
C ARG A 715 -3.14 6.88 34.43
N LEU A 716 -3.76 7.72 33.60
CA LEU A 716 -3.10 8.30 32.43
C LEU A 716 -1.96 9.29 32.82
N GLN A 717 -2.09 10.00 33.95
CA GLN A 717 -0.99 10.83 34.48
C GLN A 717 0.19 9.94 34.90
N ILE A 718 -0.06 8.86 35.64
CA ILE A 718 0.98 7.89 36.02
C ILE A 718 1.62 7.27 34.76
N ALA A 719 0.80 6.88 33.74
CA ALA A 719 1.31 6.38 32.48
C ALA A 719 2.27 7.37 31.79
N THR A 720 2.00 8.69 31.93
CA THR A 720 2.86 9.74 31.39
C THR A 720 4.22 9.82 32.11
N GLU A 721 4.23 9.57 33.42
CA GLU A 721 5.46 9.51 34.21
C GLU A 721 6.27 8.26 33.90
N GLU A 722 5.58 7.11 33.73
CA GLU A 722 6.18 5.82 33.35
C GLU A 722 6.60 5.74 31.88
N ARG A 723 6.34 6.77 31.06
CA ARG A 723 6.59 6.77 29.62
C ARG A 723 5.96 5.56 28.91
N ALA A 724 4.72 5.24 29.27
CA ALA A 724 4.01 4.10 28.68
C ALA A 724 3.90 4.24 27.15
N ALA A 725 4.36 3.21 26.41
CA ALA A 725 4.46 3.27 24.94
C ALA A 725 3.09 3.40 24.26
N ASP A 726 2.02 2.88 24.88
CA ASP A 726 0.65 2.93 24.35
C ASP A 726 -0.09 4.26 24.61
N LEU A 727 0.56 5.24 25.25
CA LEU A 727 0.05 6.62 25.36
C LEU A 727 -0.16 7.27 23.99
N MET A 728 0.63 6.90 22.98
CA MET A 728 0.47 7.43 21.63
C MET A 728 -0.92 7.13 21.02
N TRP A 729 -1.64 6.16 21.56
CA TRP A 729 -2.94 5.72 21.07
C TRP A 729 -4.14 6.29 21.81
N ILE A 730 -3.96 7.14 22.85
CA ILE A 730 -5.08 7.62 23.70
C ILE A 730 -6.13 8.40 22.91
N GLY A 731 -5.73 9.13 21.87
CA GLY A 731 -6.66 9.86 21.00
C GLY A 731 -7.55 8.99 20.12
N SER A 732 -7.14 7.74 19.86
CA SER A 732 -7.82 6.79 18.99
C SER A 732 -8.59 5.70 19.76
N ARG A 733 -8.53 5.67 21.11
CA ARG A 733 -9.25 4.69 21.95
C ARG A 733 -10.67 5.17 22.28
N PRO A 734 -11.74 4.44 21.85
CA PRO A 734 -13.12 4.87 22.08
C PRO A 734 -13.48 5.05 23.55
N ALA A 735 -12.93 4.26 24.47
CA ALA A 735 -13.20 4.36 25.90
C ALA A 735 -12.83 5.73 26.49
N PHE A 736 -11.89 6.46 25.89
CA PHE A 736 -11.49 7.81 26.33
C PHE A 736 -12.32 8.93 25.68
N GLN A 737 -13.32 8.61 24.85
CA GLN A 737 -14.14 9.62 24.17
C GLN A 737 -14.85 10.55 25.17
N SER A 738 -15.32 10.02 26.30
CA SER A 738 -15.93 10.80 27.37
C SER A 738 -14.95 11.77 28.04
N LEU A 739 -13.65 11.50 28.00
CA LEU A 739 -12.61 12.31 28.65
C LEU A 739 -12.08 13.44 27.75
N GLN A 740 -12.40 13.44 26.44
CA GLN A 740 -11.84 14.42 25.49
C GLN A 740 -12.17 15.88 25.82
N LYS A 741 -13.27 16.13 26.54
CA LYS A 741 -13.68 17.47 27.01
C LYS A 741 -12.96 17.89 28.30
N ASP A 742 -12.32 16.95 29.03
CA ASP A 742 -11.59 17.26 30.26
C ASP A 742 -10.24 17.94 29.93
N ALA A 743 -9.98 19.06 30.57
CA ALA A 743 -8.74 19.82 30.34
C ALA A 743 -7.47 19.03 30.71
N ARG A 744 -7.55 18.16 31.71
CA ARG A 744 -6.44 17.30 32.15
C ARG A 744 -6.11 16.26 31.08
N PHE A 745 -7.12 15.62 30.46
CA PHE A 745 -6.93 14.69 29.37
C PHE A 745 -6.28 15.39 28.16
N ARG A 746 -6.81 16.57 27.79
CA ARG A 746 -6.23 17.35 26.67
C ARG A 746 -4.78 17.78 26.95
N HIS A 747 -4.45 18.08 28.20
CA HIS A 747 -3.07 18.39 28.59
C HIS A 747 -2.14 17.16 28.41
N ILE A 748 -2.61 15.95 28.82
CA ILE A 748 -1.86 14.70 28.60
C ILE A 748 -1.66 14.46 27.10
N ALA A 749 -2.72 14.53 26.29
CA ALA A 749 -2.64 14.33 24.84
C ALA A 749 -1.68 15.34 24.18
N ALA A 750 -1.75 16.61 24.57
CA ALA A 750 -0.84 17.65 24.07
C ALA A 750 0.62 17.38 24.47
N ARG A 751 0.88 16.91 25.69
CA ARG A 751 2.21 16.56 26.19
C ARG A 751 2.81 15.37 25.42
N VAL A 752 1.98 14.38 25.10
CA VAL A 752 2.37 13.21 24.29
C VAL A 752 2.48 13.58 22.79
N GLY A 753 1.95 14.72 22.39
CA GLY A 753 1.98 15.20 21.01
C GLY A 753 0.99 14.49 20.09
N VAL A 754 -0.14 13.97 20.63
CA VAL A 754 -1.18 13.30 19.85
C VAL A 754 -2.50 14.08 19.90
N PRO A 755 -3.36 14.01 18.87
CA PRO A 755 -4.69 14.61 18.91
C PRO A 755 -5.51 14.04 20.08
N ALA A 756 -6.24 14.90 20.79
CA ALA A 756 -7.11 14.46 21.89
C ALA A 756 -8.38 13.72 21.45
N GLY A 757 -8.52 13.43 20.18
CA GLY A 757 -9.68 12.86 19.52
C GLY A 757 -10.27 13.79 18.47
N LYS A 758 -11.26 13.31 17.68
CA LYS A 758 -12.02 14.17 16.76
C LYS A 758 -12.87 15.11 17.63
N GLY A 759 -12.51 16.40 17.68
CA GLY A 759 -13.43 17.41 18.14
C GLY A 759 -14.66 17.39 17.23
N ASN A 760 -15.86 17.17 17.81
CA ASN A 760 -17.12 17.46 17.14
C ASN A 760 -17.25 18.96 16.93
#